data_ba742409917b97cc2be2d863a73eb917
#
_entry.id   ba742409917b97cc2be2d863a73eb917
#
_cell.length_a   1.000
_cell.length_b   1.000
_cell.length_c   1.000
_cell.angle_alpha   90.00
_cell.angle_beta   90.00
_cell.angle_gamma   90.00
#
_symmetry.space_group_name_H-M   'P 1'
#
loop_
_entity.id
_entity.type
_entity.pdbx_description
1 polymer ?
#
loop_
_entity_poly.entity_id
_entity_poly.type
_entity_poly.pdbx_seq_one_letter_code
_entity_poly.pdbx_strand_id
1 'polypeptide(L)'
;MYLCGVYLYVNAMKQKIQLVLVLLFLFVGVVHAQMKNITGEVLDENNQPMPSVAVIIKNTRSTKATKGVSTNTDGKFELKAKVGDVLEFSFLGYESQQRKIEGKNKNINFKIVLKPQIIEHIDHILIGKPKYSTALGIYQEGEVLPYQQQKVSDKDLTQVKQANFVNSLDGRVAGLHIQRSATGIGGATKATMRGVRSLFGDNNVLYVIDGMPIANQAERGIGGNGRDTSEGISDLNPEDIEEVVVLQGAQATALYGASAANGVVLIRTKKAESNQLKINLSSSIEFVNKLTKPKFQETYGNELGQYTSLSTRALPKGTSFNINDFYKTGHVYQNAVSISGGIDFKGGKNKTYASLASLQSGGIVPNSVYNRYNTYLHNTTSLLNDALQIDLSGNYIRQYERNQVASGIAFNPIVGLYLYPRGEQFGQERYFERYDAIAGYAKQYWIAGSGTPDTPANLGENVQNPYWIAYRNLRPTTKDRYMFSGKVSYKIIGDLDVVARFRIDNTASTMDDKRYASTLPAYAGINGYYVHWKETFKQQYADVLLHYNKNLSNDFSLDAHLGASYEGYNTQVEGYKGNLHNVNNFTQSNITAPTAITHPLWGKRSNTAFFAMAEVGWQSKIYLTLTGRADKPSDYPSTSKNIVFSPSVGVSALLHQFIGIDKDILSYAKLRGGYSQVAAPMSYAGLGVAETSRAWIGNTYSFPNYPTDLQLERTTSYEIGLDTQWFNNLSFNATFYHTRTNNQLVPIVWQQAGEVQNQGVEVALRYTYPNTSKGVNWETQLVASTNKNKIMSLPHEIANGMYTLREGGEIGDIYDANGNKLGSTNPDWLLGWQGKISYKNFDLNFLFKARLGGIVLSETERYFDRYGVSKASADNRANYATFIANRTASDYQYSATNIRLQEAALTYHFREGFIVKGLKDLSVSLVGNNLLMLYNKAPFDPEIVPSVGTYGSGYDKFMLPSIRSYGLNVKMQF
;
A
#
# COMPACT_ATOMS: atom_id res chain seq x y z
N MET A 1 -15.20 32.04 26.73
CA MET A 1 -14.42 31.22 27.69
C MET A 1 -13.48 30.16 27.03
N TYR A 2 -13.64 29.82 25.77
CA TYR A 2 -12.81 28.84 25.08
C TYR A 2 -11.46 29.37 24.53
N LEU A 3 -11.34 30.66 24.31
CA LEU A 3 -10.10 31.29 23.77
C LEU A 3 -9.03 31.58 24.84
N CYS A 4 -9.39 31.60 26.12
CA CYS A 4 -8.44 31.84 27.20
C CYS A 4 -7.65 30.56 27.63
N GLY A 5 -8.25 29.39 27.42
CA GLY A 5 -7.62 28.10 27.76
C GLY A 5 -6.50 27.68 26.80
N VAL A 6 -6.63 28.05 25.52
CA VAL A 6 -5.64 27.70 24.48
C VAL A 6 -4.37 28.59 24.62
N TYR A 7 -4.54 29.83 25.06
CA TYR A 7 -3.40 30.75 25.24
C TYR A 7 -2.51 30.37 26.42
N LEU A 8 -3.09 29.82 27.48
CA LEU A 8 -2.34 29.32 28.65
C LEU A 8 -1.60 28.01 28.38
N TYR A 9 -2.17 27.14 27.53
CA TYR A 9 -1.53 25.87 27.17
C TYR A 9 -0.31 26.07 26.24
N VAL A 10 -0.40 27.00 25.30
CA VAL A 10 0.71 27.35 24.38
C VAL A 10 1.87 28.04 25.11
N ASN A 11 1.60 28.88 26.13
CA ASN A 11 2.66 29.51 26.92
C ASN A 11 3.35 28.54 27.89
N ALA A 12 2.64 27.55 28.44
CA ALA A 12 3.24 26.52 29.28
C ALA A 12 4.12 25.56 28.46
N MET A 13 3.80 25.30 27.20
CA MET A 13 4.65 24.53 26.29
C MET A 13 5.89 25.29 25.84
N LYS A 14 5.81 26.60 25.59
CA LYS A 14 6.98 27.45 25.28
C LYS A 14 8.00 27.50 26.43
N GLN A 15 7.56 27.62 27.68
CA GLN A 15 8.45 27.62 28.83
C GLN A 15 9.17 26.29 29.08
N LYS A 16 8.50 25.16 28.82
CA LYS A 16 9.12 23.84 28.94
C LYS A 16 10.14 23.53 27.83
N ILE A 17 9.91 24.04 26.61
CA ILE A 17 10.87 23.92 25.50
C ILE A 17 12.09 24.81 25.71
N GLN A 18 11.93 26.02 26.29
CA GLN A 18 13.06 26.88 26.64
C GLN A 18 13.92 26.32 27.76
N LEU A 19 13.34 25.59 28.72
CA LEU A 19 14.09 24.98 29.83
C LEU A 19 14.94 23.78 29.36
N VAL A 20 14.49 23.03 28.37
CA VAL A 20 15.26 21.91 27.77
C VAL A 20 16.42 22.45 26.91
N LEU A 21 16.27 23.59 26.26
CA LEU A 21 17.33 24.24 25.46
C LEU A 21 18.42 24.88 26.31
N VAL A 22 18.12 25.35 27.52
CA VAL A 22 19.08 25.96 28.43
C VAL A 22 19.95 24.93 29.13
N LEU A 23 19.48 23.72 29.40
CA LEU A 23 20.29 22.67 30.05
C LEU A 23 21.33 22.01 29.11
N LEU A 24 21.30 22.29 27.79
CA LEU A 24 22.27 21.79 26.81
C LEU A 24 23.51 22.70 26.59
N PHE A 25 23.59 23.84 27.27
CA PHE A 25 24.63 24.88 26.97
C PHE A 25 25.81 24.99 27.97
N LEU A 26 25.95 24.11 28.96
CA LEU A 26 27.03 24.24 29.98
C LEU A 26 27.96 23.02 29.92
N PHE A 27 28.90 22.98 28.96
CA PHE A 27 30.23 22.36 29.13
C PHE A 27 31.13 22.70 27.92
N VAL A 28 31.93 23.75 28.01
CA VAL A 28 33.06 23.96 27.07
C VAL A 28 34.34 24.21 27.89
N GLY A 29 35.22 23.24 27.85
CA GLY A 29 36.60 23.39 28.36
C GLY A 29 37.56 23.60 27.18
N VAL A 30 38.43 24.57 27.28
CA VAL A 30 39.45 24.91 26.25
C VAL A 30 40.67 24.02 26.42
N VAL A 31 41.05 23.27 25.38
CA VAL A 31 42.26 22.47 25.31
C VAL A 31 43.17 22.99 24.20
N HIS A 32 44.44 23.25 24.51
CA HIS A 32 45.50 23.61 23.57
C HIS A 32 45.96 22.39 22.76
N ALA A 33 46.00 22.49 21.43
CA ALA A 33 46.28 21.39 20.52
C ALA A 33 47.76 21.39 20.05
N GLN A 34 48.50 20.30 20.33
CA GLN A 34 49.84 20.03 19.79
C GLN A 34 49.75 19.38 18.38
N MET A 35 50.66 19.77 17.45
CA MET A 35 50.82 19.19 16.12
C MET A 35 51.46 17.80 16.23
N LYS A 36 50.94 16.82 15.53
CA LYS A 36 51.38 15.42 15.49
C LYS A 36 51.69 14.96 14.07
N ASN A 37 52.62 14.03 13.94
CA ASN A 37 52.92 13.36 12.66
C ASN A 37 51.98 12.19 12.50
N ILE A 38 51.18 12.23 11.45
CA ILE A 38 50.14 11.19 11.12
C ILE A 38 50.59 10.47 9.88
N THR A 39 50.78 9.16 10.01
CA THR A 39 51.10 8.24 8.90
C THR A 39 50.01 7.20 8.77
N GLY A 40 49.94 6.52 7.63
CA GLY A 40 49.05 5.39 7.44
C GLY A 40 49.07 4.83 6.05
N GLU A 41 48.28 3.78 5.88
CA GLU A 41 48.01 3.16 4.58
C GLU A 41 46.49 3.08 4.32
N VAL A 42 46.11 3.24 3.08
CA VAL A 42 44.76 3.07 2.61
C VAL A 42 44.66 1.89 1.66
N LEU A 43 43.74 0.99 1.94
CA LEU A 43 43.50 -0.26 1.21
C LEU A 43 42.06 -0.29 0.68
N ASP A 44 41.84 -1.11 -0.32
CA ASP A 44 40.49 -1.49 -0.75
C ASP A 44 39.90 -2.64 0.11
N GLU A 45 38.70 -3.11 -0.20
CA GLU A 45 38.03 -4.23 0.45
C GLU A 45 38.75 -5.58 0.31
N ASN A 46 39.66 -5.69 -0.67
CA ASN A 46 40.48 -6.88 -0.92
C ASN A 46 41.88 -6.75 -0.28
N ASN A 47 42.09 -5.74 0.57
CA ASN A 47 43.36 -5.37 1.19
C ASN A 47 44.48 -5.03 0.19
N GLN A 48 44.14 -4.53 -1.03
CA GLN A 48 45.11 -4.01 -1.97
C GLN A 48 45.41 -2.53 -1.70
N PRO A 49 46.68 -2.06 -1.84
CA PRO A 49 47.02 -0.64 -1.67
C PRO A 49 46.24 0.26 -2.64
N MET A 50 45.66 1.37 -2.15
CA MET A 50 44.95 2.36 -2.94
C MET A 50 45.81 3.62 -3.16
N PRO A 51 46.39 3.84 -4.35
CA PRO A 51 47.08 5.07 -4.68
C PRO A 51 46.11 6.22 -4.96
N SER A 52 46.60 7.46 -4.79
CA SER A 52 45.85 8.70 -5.10
C SER A 52 44.60 8.96 -4.28
N VAL A 53 44.40 8.29 -3.15
CA VAL A 53 43.35 8.61 -2.18
C VAL A 53 43.61 9.97 -1.58
N ALA A 54 42.68 10.89 -1.62
CA ALA A 54 42.80 12.20 -0.99
C ALA A 54 42.60 12.07 0.53
N VAL A 55 43.61 12.51 1.31
CA VAL A 55 43.59 12.54 2.77
C VAL A 55 43.57 14.01 3.20
N ILE A 56 42.43 14.52 3.66
CA ILE A 56 42.17 15.92 3.86
C ILE A 56 41.89 16.18 5.35
N ILE A 57 42.51 17.27 5.92
CA ILE A 57 42.18 17.72 7.26
C ILE A 57 40.90 18.56 7.21
N LYS A 58 39.80 18.02 7.73
CA LYS A 58 38.51 18.71 7.83
C LYS A 58 38.56 19.70 9.01
N ASN A 59 38.79 20.97 8.73
CA ASN A 59 38.86 22.00 9.77
C ASN A 59 37.52 22.75 9.87
N THR A 60 36.81 22.56 10.96
CA THR A 60 35.45 23.09 11.18
C THR A 60 35.39 24.62 11.41
N ARG A 61 36.49 25.35 11.32
CA ARG A 61 36.55 26.77 11.71
C ARG A 61 37.26 27.72 10.73
N SER A 62 37.68 27.33 9.54
CA SER A 62 38.40 28.22 8.64
C SER A 62 38.00 28.06 7.17
N THR A 63 37.68 29.18 6.52
CA THR A 63 37.47 29.27 5.07
C THR A 63 38.77 29.31 4.24
N LYS A 64 39.93 29.03 4.86
CA LYS A 64 41.23 28.94 4.18
C LYS A 64 41.51 27.50 3.71
N ALA A 65 42.23 27.39 2.59
CA ALA A 65 42.56 26.17 1.88
C ALA A 65 42.81 24.98 2.78
N THR A 66 42.10 23.90 2.52
CA THR A 66 42.19 22.60 3.18
C THR A 66 43.60 22.03 2.96
N LYS A 67 44.34 21.72 4.04
CA LYS A 67 45.59 20.97 3.95
C LYS A 67 45.30 19.49 3.79
N GLY A 68 45.83 18.87 2.77
CA GLY A 68 45.68 17.43 2.49
C GLY A 68 46.87 16.90 1.71
N VAL A 69 46.99 15.59 1.63
CA VAL A 69 47.96 14.81 0.84
C VAL A 69 47.19 13.72 0.09
N SER A 70 47.84 13.17 -0.96
CA SER A 70 47.36 11.96 -1.61
C SER A 70 48.22 10.78 -1.23
N THR A 71 47.63 9.56 -1.19
CA THR A 71 48.41 8.34 -1.00
C THR A 71 49.34 8.08 -2.18
N ASN A 72 50.51 7.50 -1.92
CA ASN A 72 51.49 7.06 -2.95
C ASN A 72 51.05 5.73 -3.62
N THR A 73 51.91 5.19 -4.47
CA THR A 73 51.66 3.92 -5.17
C THR A 73 51.48 2.72 -4.22
N ASP A 74 52.02 2.76 -3.02
CA ASP A 74 51.88 1.74 -1.98
C ASP A 74 50.67 2.03 -1.05
N GLY A 75 49.76 2.96 -1.41
CA GLY A 75 48.62 3.37 -0.59
C GLY A 75 49.00 4.16 0.69
N LYS A 76 50.27 4.59 0.86
CA LYS A 76 50.78 5.22 2.08
C LYS A 76 50.67 6.75 2.01
N PHE A 77 50.43 7.38 3.20
CA PHE A 77 50.38 8.83 3.35
C PHE A 77 51.07 9.30 4.63
N GLU A 78 51.54 10.54 4.62
CA GLU A 78 52.08 11.24 5.78
C GLU A 78 51.67 12.71 5.78
N LEU A 79 51.14 13.20 6.94
CA LEU A 79 50.79 14.58 7.12
C LEU A 79 50.87 15.03 8.58
N LYS A 80 50.92 16.34 8.81
CA LYS A 80 50.93 16.92 10.17
C LYS A 80 49.56 17.53 10.49
N ALA A 81 48.94 17.10 11.60
CA ALA A 81 47.63 17.57 12.05
C ALA A 81 47.61 17.72 13.59
N LYS A 82 46.57 18.36 14.10
CA LYS A 82 46.37 18.60 15.56
C LYS A 82 45.49 17.50 16.16
N VAL A 83 45.66 17.26 17.46
CA VAL A 83 44.68 16.44 18.21
C VAL A 83 43.32 17.14 18.18
N GLY A 84 42.31 16.35 17.84
CA GLY A 84 40.95 16.81 17.62
C GLY A 84 40.58 17.13 16.18
N ASP A 85 41.58 17.26 15.26
CA ASP A 85 41.31 17.33 13.82
C ASP A 85 40.70 16.05 13.32
N VAL A 86 39.88 16.13 12.27
CA VAL A 86 39.30 15.00 11.59
C VAL A 86 39.96 14.85 10.23
N LEU A 87 40.51 13.68 9.96
CA LEU A 87 41.00 13.29 8.62
C LEU A 87 39.85 12.67 7.84
N GLU A 88 39.65 13.15 6.62
CA GLU A 88 38.74 12.56 5.66
C GLU A 88 39.55 11.89 4.57
N PHE A 89 39.24 10.62 4.33
CA PHE A 89 39.81 9.76 3.28
C PHE A 89 38.76 9.63 2.20
N SER A 90 39.03 10.14 1.00
CA SER A 90 38.08 10.10 -0.11
C SER A 90 38.77 9.67 -1.40
N PHE A 91 38.08 8.79 -2.13
CA PHE A 91 38.50 8.33 -3.45
C PHE A 91 37.25 8.17 -4.33
N LEU A 92 37.36 8.45 -5.62
CA LEU A 92 36.25 8.39 -6.55
C LEU A 92 35.68 6.95 -6.60
N GLY A 93 34.39 6.80 -6.34
CA GLY A 93 33.71 5.51 -6.31
C GLY A 93 33.81 4.75 -4.98
N TYR A 94 34.32 5.36 -3.91
CA TYR A 94 34.43 4.77 -2.58
C TYR A 94 33.75 5.66 -1.52
N GLU A 95 33.24 5.02 -0.46
CA GLU A 95 32.69 5.74 0.70
C GLU A 95 33.78 6.52 1.41
N SER A 96 33.59 7.81 1.61
CA SER A 96 34.50 8.63 2.39
C SER A 96 34.52 8.17 3.84
N GLN A 97 35.70 7.91 4.39
CA GLN A 97 35.86 7.61 5.81
C GLN A 97 36.47 8.79 6.56
N GLN A 98 36.05 8.97 7.79
CA GLN A 98 36.59 10.00 8.67
C GLN A 98 37.22 9.35 9.90
N ARG A 99 38.39 9.90 10.33
CA ARG A 99 39.08 9.50 11.53
C ARG A 99 39.47 10.72 12.33
N LYS A 100 39.02 10.79 13.56
CA LYS A 100 39.41 11.84 14.49
C LYS A 100 40.78 11.52 15.09
N ILE A 101 41.64 12.53 15.20
CA ILE A 101 42.95 12.36 15.74
C ILE A 101 42.85 12.43 17.27
N GLU A 102 43.08 11.27 17.92
CA GLU A 102 43.02 11.11 19.38
C GLU A 102 44.30 10.46 19.89
N GLY A 103 44.61 10.66 21.20
CA GLY A 103 45.73 10.00 21.89
C GLY A 103 46.92 10.87 22.25
N LYS A 104 47.78 10.37 23.15
CA LYS A 104 48.95 11.09 23.72
C LYS A 104 50.26 10.87 22.91
N ASN A 105 50.30 9.90 21.98
CA ASN A 105 51.51 9.54 21.25
C ASN A 105 51.89 10.59 20.20
N LYS A 106 53.21 10.79 19.97
CA LYS A 106 53.75 11.79 19.04
C LYS A 106 53.56 11.39 17.57
N ASN A 107 53.50 10.09 17.26
CA ASN A 107 53.25 9.50 15.93
C ASN A 107 51.96 8.64 16.00
N ILE A 108 51.07 8.81 15.04
CA ILE A 108 49.83 8.04 14.92
C ILE A 108 49.81 7.40 13.53
N ASN A 109 49.59 6.10 13.48
CA ASN A 109 49.51 5.34 12.24
C ASN A 109 48.10 4.82 12.06
N PHE A 110 47.50 5.08 10.88
CA PHE A 110 46.15 4.60 10.50
C PHE A 110 46.22 3.52 9.43
N LYS A 111 45.45 2.45 9.61
CA LYS A 111 45.13 1.51 8.54
C LYS A 111 43.67 1.74 8.16
N ILE A 112 43.41 2.22 6.96
CA ILE A 112 42.10 2.57 6.44
C ILE A 112 41.73 1.62 5.32
N VAL A 113 40.56 0.99 5.40
CA VAL A 113 39.99 0.20 4.33
C VAL A 113 38.79 0.97 3.79
N LEU A 114 38.93 1.51 2.57
CA LEU A 114 37.79 2.15 1.89
C LEU A 114 36.90 1.05 1.27
N LYS A 115 35.61 1.25 1.40
CA LYS A 115 34.62 0.40 0.73
C LYS A 115 34.10 1.10 -0.51
N PRO A 116 33.79 0.38 -1.60
CA PRO A 116 33.12 0.97 -2.74
C PRO A 116 31.89 1.74 -2.28
N GLN A 117 31.70 2.94 -2.79
CA GLN A 117 30.48 3.71 -2.53
C GLN A 117 29.34 2.98 -3.23
N ILE A 118 28.46 2.37 -2.44
CA ILE A 118 27.21 1.85 -2.95
C ILE A 118 26.38 3.09 -3.27
N ILE A 119 26.37 3.49 -4.54
CA ILE A 119 25.41 4.50 -5.02
C ILE A 119 24.07 3.86 -4.83
N GLU A 120 23.24 4.42 -3.94
CA GLU A 120 21.88 3.94 -3.73
C GLU A 120 21.09 4.16 -5.02
N HIS A 121 20.95 3.09 -5.77
CA HIS A 121 20.20 3.03 -7.00
C HIS A 121 18.68 2.87 -6.71
N ILE A 122 17.85 3.14 -7.71
CA ILE A 122 16.46 2.67 -7.72
C ILE A 122 16.50 1.13 -7.83
N ASP A 123 16.55 0.41 -6.71
CA ASP A 123 16.78 -1.04 -6.65
C ASP A 123 15.49 -1.86 -6.91
N HIS A 124 14.78 -1.56 -8.00
CA HIS A 124 13.58 -2.33 -8.35
C HIS A 124 13.87 -3.60 -9.15
N ILE A 125 15.03 -3.67 -9.85
CA ILE A 125 15.51 -4.87 -10.53
C ILE A 125 16.65 -5.44 -9.71
N LEU A 126 16.46 -6.65 -9.20
CA LEU A 126 17.43 -7.33 -8.36
C LEU A 126 18.33 -8.21 -9.24
N ILE A 127 19.61 -7.85 -9.39
CA ILE A 127 20.59 -8.56 -10.22
C ILE A 127 21.87 -8.80 -9.40
N GLY A 128 22.44 -10.01 -9.50
CA GLY A 128 23.75 -10.36 -8.98
C GLY A 128 23.76 -10.98 -7.58
N LYS A 129 24.89 -10.86 -6.89
CA LYS A 129 25.20 -11.51 -5.60
C LYS A 129 24.57 -10.92 -4.33
N PRO A 130 24.03 -9.68 -4.28
CA PRO A 130 23.40 -9.20 -3.06
C PRO A 130 22.34 -10.18 -2.56
N LYS A 131 22.29 -10.34 -1.24
CA LYS A 131 21.26 -11.17 -0.59
C LYS A 131 19.98 -10.39 -0.45
N TYR A 132 18.89 -11.00 -0.86
CA TYR A 132 17.55 -10.43 -0.83
C TYR A 132 16.65 -11.20 0.12
N SER A 133 15.71 -10.49 0.74
CA SER A 133 14.67 -11.13 1.53
C SER A 133 13.72 -11.90 0.60
N THR A 134 13.53 -13.16 0.91
CA THR A 134 12.62 -14.06 0.19
C THR A 134 11.49 -14.53 1.11
N ALA A 135 10.75 -15.55 0.70
CA ALA A 135 9.69 -16.12 1.52
C ALA A 135 10.21 -16.55 2.91
N LEU A 136 9.36 -16.43 3.93
CA LEU A 136 9.66 -16.74 5.33
C LEU A 136 10.83 -15.93 5.93
N GLY A 137 11.20 -14.80 5.31
CA GLY A 137 12.35 -14.00 5.77
C GLY A 137 13.71 -14.70 5.59
N ILE A 138 13.78 -15.67 4.70
CA ILE A 138 15.02 -16.29 4.24
C ILE A 138 15.76 -15.27 3.37
N TYR A 139 17.10 -15.22 3.47
CA TYR A 139 17.93 -14.34 2.65
C TYR A 139 18.71 -15.19 1.65
N GLN A 140 18.46 -14.95 0.36
CA GLN A 140 19.13 -15.64 -0.74
C GLN A 140 19.80 -14.64 -1.69
N GLU A 141 20.88 -15.07 -2.34
CA GLU A 141 21.53 -14.27 -3.38
C GLU A 141 20.61 -14.17 -4.61
N GLY A 142 20.62 -13.02 -5.28
CA GLY A 142 19.80 -12.83 -6.48
C GLY A 142 20.12 -13.80 -7.61
N GLU A 143 21.37 -14.30 -7.65
CA GLU A 143 21.83 -15.27 -8.64
C GLU A 143 21.10 -16.62 -8.54
N VAL A 144 20.76 -17.06 -7.34
CA VAL A 144 20.16 -18.38 -7.11
C VAL A 144 18.64 -18.41 -7.34
N LEU A 145 17.98 -17.26 -7.29
CA LEU A 145 16.53 -17.17 -7.33
C LEU A 145 15.94 -17.62 -8.67
N PRO A 146 15.08 -18.65 -8.70
CA PRO A 146 14.48 -19.15 -9.93
C PRO A 146 13.21 -18.39 -10.35
N TYR A 147 12.85 -17.33 -9.65
CA TYR A 147 11.68 -16.51 -9.87
C TYR A 147 12.01 -15.01 -9.84
N GLN A 148 11.05 -14.19 -10.30
CA GLN A 148 11.20 -12.74 -10.29
C GLN A 148 10.85 -12.18 -8.92
N GLN A 149 11.65 -11.21 -8.49
CA GLN A 149 11.30 -10.29 -7.39
C GLN A 149 11.59 -8.85 -7.80
N GLN A 150 10.80 -7.94 -7.25
CA GLN A 150 11.00 -6.50 -7.45
C GLN A 150 10.99 -5.82 -6.09
N LYS A 151 11.96 -4.93 -5.88
CA LYS A 151 12.16 -4.20 -4.61
C LYS A 151 11.73 -2.75 -4.76
N VAL A 152 11.06 -2.21 -3.76
CA VAL A 152 10.76 -0.78 -3.60
C VAL A 152 11.41 -0.29 -2.32
N SER A 153 12.23 0.75 -2.42
CA SER A 153 13.02 1.27 -1.31
C SER A 153 12.18 2.14 -0.36
N ASP A 154 12.70 2.37 0.85
CA ASP A 154 12.10 3.30 1.82
C ASP A 154 11.99 4.73 1.27
N LYS A 155 12.95 5.16 0.42
CA LYS A 155 12.92 6.48 -0.23
C LYS A 155 11.73 6.63 -1.16
N ASP A 156 11.41 5.60 -1.95
CA ASP A 156 10.25 5.59 -2.84
C ASP A 156 8.92 5.67 -2.07
N LEU A 157 8.88 5.11 -0.86
CA LEU A 157 7.70 5.12 0.00
C LEU A 157 7.53 6.43 0.77
N THR A 158 8.64 7.13 1.07
CA THR A 158 8.64 8.25 2.03
C THR A 158 8.92 9.61 1.41
N GLN A 159 9.24 9.68 0.12
CA GLN A 159 9.45 10.94 -0.59
C GLN A 159 8.13 11.62 -0.93
N VAL A 160 7.19 10.90 -1.55
CA VAL A 160 5.80 11.31 -1.74
C VAL A 160 4.93 10.40 -0.91
N LYS A 161 4.58 10.84 0.31
CA LYS A 161 3.92 9.99 1.30
C LYS A 161 2.45 9.74 0.94
N GLN A 162 2.05 8.48 0.93
CA GLN A 162 0.66 8.07 0.77
C GLN A 162 0.05 7.71 2.14
N ALA A 163 -1.22 8.05 2.37
CA ALA A 163 -1.93 7.63 3.58
C ALA A 163 -1.98 6.09 3.72
N ASN A 164 -2.17 5.39 2.59
CA ASN A 164 -1.94 3.97 2.44
C ASN A 164 -0.69 3.78 1.56
N PHE A 165 0.40 3.29 2.13
CA PHE A 165 1.69 3.17 1.43
C PHE A 165 1.66 2.16 0.26
N VAL A 166 0.72 1.21 0.25
CA VAL A 166 0.54 0.25 -0.86
C VAL A 166 0.31 0.98 -2.18
N ASN A 167 -0.34 2.15 -2.15
CA ASN A 167 -0.52 2.99 -3.32
C ASN A 167 0.79 3.50 -3.94
N SER A 168 1.89 3.54 -3.17
CA SER A 168 3.21 3.92 -3.68
C SER A 168 3.87 2.83 -4.53
N LEU A 169 3.34 1.60 -4.51
CA LEU A 169 3.81 0.50 -5.37
C LEU A 169 3.27 0.61 -6.81
N ASP A 170 2.22 1.42 -7.00
CA ASP A 170 1.50 1.57 -8.27
C ASP A 170 2.38 2.21 -9.36
N GLY A 171 2.57 1.50 -10.48
CA GLY A 171 3.43 1.91 -11.58
C GLY A 171 4.94 1.68 -11.34
N ARG A 172 5.35 1.13 -10.18
CA ARG A 172 6.75 0.78 -9.89
C ARG A 172 7.06 -0.69 -10.09
N VAL A 173 6.06 -1.55 -9.93
CA VAL A 173 6.19 -3.00 -9.97
C VAL A 173 5.45 -3.56 -11.18
N ALA A 174 6.17 -4.24 -12.08
CA ALA A 174 5.52 -4.92 -13.22
C ALA A 174 4.60 -6.03 -12.72
N GLY A 175 3.47 -6.27 -13.38
CA GLY A 175 2.50 -7.32 -13.01
C GLY A 175 1.62 -7.03 -11.80
N LEU A 176 1.86 -5.95 -11.05
CA LEU A 176 1.03 -5.52 -9.93
C LEU A 176 0.08 -4.39 -10.36
N HIS A 177 -1.22 -4.65 -10.29
CA HIS A 177 -2.27 -3.68 -10.58
C HIS A 177 -2.91 -3.19 -9.28
N ILE A 178 -2.79 -1.90 -9.01
CA ILE A 178 -3.32 -1.24 -7.81
C ILE A 178 -4.45 -0.31 -8.20
N GLN A 179 -5.61 -0.50 -7.57
CA GLN A 179 -6.78 0.35 -7.72
C GLN A 179 -7.23 0.86 -6.34
N ARG A 180 -7.56 2.14 -6.26
CA ARG A 180 -7.92 2.81 -5.00
C ARG A 180 -9.43 2.79 -4.81
N SER A 181 -9.86 2.53 -3.58
CA SER A 181 -11.27 2.70 -3.21
C SER A 181 -11.73 4.15 -3.37
N ALA A 182 -12.98 4.33 -3.79
CA ALA A 182 -13.63 5.64 -3.93
C ALA A 182 -14.00 6.31 -2.58
N THR A 183 -13.58 5.76 -1.45
CA THR A 183 -13.93 6.29 -0.13
C THR A 183 -13.11 7.52 0.28
N GLY A 184 -11.98 7.78 -0.40
CA GLY A 184 -11.13 8.95 -0.14
C GLY A 184 -9.86 8.61 0.63
N ILE A 185 -9.35 9.57 1.43
CA ILE A 185 -8.12 9.40 2.20
C ILE A 185 -8.32 8.29 3.25
N GLY A 186 -7.40 7.32 3.31
CA GLY A 186 -7.55 6.15 4.19
C GLY A 186 -8.39 5.02 3.62
N GLY A 187 -8.90 5.14 2.38
CA GLY A 187 -9.61 4.07 1.69
C GLY A 187 -8.74 2.85 1.44
N ALA A 188 -9.38 1.68 1.37
CA ALA A 188 -8.72 0.42 1.08
C ALA A 188 -8.19 0.37 -0.36
N THR A 189 -7.29 -0.58 -0.62
CA THR A 189 -6.63 -0.75 -1.91
C THR A 189 -6.92 -2.14 -2.47
N LYS A 190 -7.32 -2.22 -3.73
CA LYS A 190 -7.35 -3.48 -4.49
C LYS A 190 -5.99 -3.68 -5.13
N ALA A 191 -5.26 -4.68 -4.67
CA ALA A 191 -3.95 -5.05 -5.21
C ALA A 191 -4.01 -6.45 -5.80
N THR A 192 -3.95 -6.55 -7.13
CA THR A 192 -3.98 -7.82 -7.86
C THR A 192 -2.69 -8.03 -8.64
N MET A 193 -2.21 -9.27 -8.66
CA MET A 193 -0.99 -9.64 -9.36
C MET A 193 -1.29 -10.68 -10.42
N ARG A 194 -0.82 -10.42 -11.67
CA ARG A 194 -1.02 -11.36 -12.81
C ARG A 194 -2.50 -11.72 -13.07
N GLY A 195 -3.40 -10.75 -12.83
CA GLY A 195 -4.83 -10.87 -13.09
C GLY A 195 -5.64 -11.58 -12.02
N VAL A 196 -6.93 -11.79 -12.31
CA VAL A 196 -7.88 -12.47 -11.43
C VAL A 196 -7.76 -13.99 -11.62
N ARG A 197 -7.56 -14.74 -10.55
CA ARG A 197 -7.32 -16.18 -10.56
C ARG A 197 -8.55 -16.99 -10.16
N SER A 198 -9.25 -16.53 -9.12
CA SER A 198 -10.43 -17.22 -8.59
C SER A 198 -11.72 -16.49 -8.98
N LEU A 199 -12.71 -17.25 -9.42
CA LEU A 199 -14.04 -16.73 -9.80
C LEU A 199 -14.77 -16.09 -8.62
N PHE A 200 -14.70 -16.69 -7.43
CA PHE A 200 -15.45 -16.25 -6.24
C PHE A 200 -14.60 -16.02 -4.99
N GLY A 201 -13.30 -16.34 -5.04
CA GLY A 201 -12.38 -16.13 -3.94
C GLY A 201 -11.79 -14.72 -3.90
N ASP A 202 -10.98 -14.47 -2.87
CA ASP A 202 -10.17 -13.26 -2.79
C ASP A 202 -9.01 -13.34 -3.80
N ASN A 203 -8.82 -12.26 -4.55
CA ASN A 203 -7.76 -12.13 -5.56
C ASN A 203 -6.70 -11.09 -5.18
N ASN A 204 -6.75 -10.54 -3.96
CA ASN A 204 -5.73 -9.64 -3.46
C ASN A 204 -4.45 -10.38 -3.08
N VAL A 205 -3.31 -9.68 -3.14
CA VAL A 205 -2.00 -10.21 -2.74
C VAL A 205 -1.94 -10.47 -1.23
N LEU A 206 -1.10 -11.41 -0.82
CA LEU A 206 -0.77 -11.61 0.60
C LEU A 206 0.28 -10.59 1.04
N TYR A 207 0.06 -9.98 2.20
CA TYR A 207 1.06 -9.14 2.85
C TYR A 207 1.78 -9.90 3.97
N VAL A 208 3.08 -9.68 4.05
CA VAL A 208 3.96 -10.36 5.00
C VAL A 208 4.88 -9.33 5.65
N ILE A 209 4.90 -9.25 6.96
CA ILE A 209 5.78 -8.34 7.70
C ILE A 209 6.86 -9.17 8.41
N ASP A 210 8.14 -8.88 8.14
CA ASP A 210 9.30 -9.56 8.71
C ASP A 210 9.23 -11.10 8.63
N GLY A 211 8.72 -11.61 7.49
CA GLY A 211 8.57 -13.02 7.19
C GLY A 211 7.32 -13.70 7.72
N MET A 212 6.45 -12.99 8.43
CA MET A 212 5.21 -13.52 9.01
C MET A 212 3.97 -12.93 8.33
N PRO A 213 3.03 -13.75 7.81
CA PRO A 213 1.81 -13.30 7.16
C PRO A 213 0.93 -12.43 8.08
N ILE A 214 0.23 -11.46 7.51
CA ILE A 214 -0.81 -10.70 8.19
C ILE A 214 -2.15 -10.82 7.48
N ALA A 215 -3.22 -10.79 8.24
CA ALA A 215 -4.55 -10.65 7.70
C ALA A 215 -4.77 -9.21 7.21
N ASN A 216 -5.16 -9.07 5.94
CA ASN A 216 -5.43 -7.79 5.30
C ASN A 216 -6.90 -7.72 4.91
N GLN A 217 -7.77 -7.51 5.88
CA GLN A 217 -9.20 -7.35 5.61
C GLN A 217 -9.55 -5.86 5.61
N ALA A 218 -10.20 -5.41 4.54
CA ALA A 218 -10.82 -4.10 4.53
C ALA A 218 -12.07 -4.12 5.44
N GLU A 219 -12.26 -3.07 6.21
CA GLU A 219 -13.49 -2.90 7.00
C GLU A 219 -14.66 -2.65 6.05
N ARG A 220 -15.40 -3.70 5.72
CA ARG A 220 -16.63 -3.62 4.96
C ARG A 220 -17.77 -3.26 5.90
N GLY A 221 -18.38 -2.10 5.69
CA GLY A 221 -19.51 -1.68 6.51
C GLY A 221 -20.66 -2.68 6.47
N ILE A 222 -21.36 -2.85 7.60
CA ILE A 222 -22.61 -3.62 7.65
C ILE A 222 -23.58 -3.07 6.60
N GLY A 223 -24.10 -3.97 5.76
CA GLY A 223 -25.11 -3.65 4.77
C GLY A 223 -24.58 -3.20 3.40
N GLY A 224 -23.31 -3.44 3.08
CA GLY A 224 -22.81 -3.31 1.69
C GLY A 224 -22.89 -1.90 1.10
N ASN A 225 -22.79 -0.86 1.91
CA ASN A 225 -22.99 0.53 1.51
C ASN A 225 -21.81 1.14 0.72
N GLY A 226 -20.99 0.32 0.05
CA GLY A 226 -19.93 0.81 -0.83
C GLY A 226 -18.82 1.64 -0.13
N ARG A 227 -18.53 1.33 1.13
CA ARG A 227 -17.45 1.94 1.90
C ARG A 227 -16.43 0.86 2.21
N ASP A 228 -15.38 0.77 1.40
CA ASP A 228 -14.22 -0.04 1.73
C ASP A 228 -13.18 0.88 2.39
N THR A 229 -13.26 0.98 3.69
CA THR A 229 -12.36 1.78 4.52
C THR A 229 -11.25 0.90 5.04
N SER A 230 -10.20 1.49 5.51
CA SER A 230 -8.97 0.98 6.07
C SER A 230 -8.77 -0.55 6.02
N GLU A 231 -7.67 -0.96 5.49
CA GLU A 231 -7.22 -2.35 5.48
C GLU A 231 -6.06 -2.55 6.45
N GLY A 232 -5.82 -3.79 6.90
CA GLY A 232 -4.83 -4.06 7.93
C GLY A 232 -3.42 -3.60 7.57
N ILE A 233 -3.02 -3.67 6.29
CA ILE A 233 -1.70 -3.25 5.85
C ILE A 233 -1.54 -1.72 5.82
N SER A 234 -2.62 -0.98 5.58
CA SER A 234 -2.60 0.47 5.56
C SER A 234 -2.31 1.11 6.92
N ASP A 235 -2.39 0.32 7.99
CA ASP A 235 -2.12 0.78 9.35
C ASP A 235 -0.63 1.06 9.60
N LEU A 236 0.28 0.50 8.80
CA LEU A 236 1.72 0.71 8.97
C LEU A 236 2.13 2.14 8.61
N ASN A 237 3.07 2.68 9.37
CA ASN A 237 3.72 3.94 9.03
C ASN A 237 4.83 3.69 7.99
N PRO A 238 4.80 4.33 6.81
CA PRO A 238 5.84 4.14 5.80
C PRO A 238 7.25 4.50 6.26
N GLU A 239 7.40 5.42 7.23
CA GLU A 239 8.72 5.78 7.79
C GLU A 239 9.36 4.64 8.61
N ASP A 240 8.58 3.63 9.04
CA ASP A 240 9.08 2.44 9.75
C ASP A 240 9.38 1.27 8.81
N ILE A 241 9.16 1.43 7.50
CA ILE A 241 9.45 0.43 6.48
C ILE A 241 10.86 0.66 5.94
N GLU A 242 11.67 -0.38 5.90
CA GLU A 242 13.01 -0.37 5.32
C GLU A 242 12.96 -0.66 3.81
N GLU A 243 12.20 -1.69 3.43
CA GLU A 243 11.99 -2.06 2.04
C GLU A 243 10.68 -2.84 1.87
N VAL A 244 10.17 -2.82 0.66
CA VAL A 244 9.09 -3.69 0.20
C VAL A 244 9.62 -4.53 -0.95
N VAL A 245 9.46 -5.86 -0.85
CA VAL A 245 9.83 -6.80 -1.90
C VAL A 245 8.57 -7.50 -2.39
N VAL A 246 8.33 -7.44 -3.69
CA VAL A 246 7.18 -8.09 -4.32
C VAL A 246 7.62 -9.40 -4.93
N LEU A 247 7.09 -10.51 -4.40
CA LEU A 247 7.32 -11.86 -4.90
C LEU A 247 6.21 -12.22 -5.89
N GLN A 248 6.62 -12.49 -7.10
CA GLN A 248 5.71 -12.82 -8.19
C GLN A 248 5.75 -14.31 -8.51
N GLY A 249 4.59 -14.86 -8.84
CA GLY A 249 4.47 -16.27 -9.22
C GLY A 249 4.32 -17.23 -8.04
N ALA A 250 3.64 -18.35 -8.30
CA ALA A 250 3.33 -19.33 -7.28
C ALA A 250 4.58 -20.04 -6.71
N GLN A 251 5.69 -20.07 -7.46
CA GLN A 251 6.94 -20.63 -7.01
C GLN A 251 7.57 -19.83 -5.86
N ALA A 252 7.60 -18.49 -5.99
CA ALA A 252 8.07 -17.59 -4.94
C ALA A 252 7.20 -17.66 -3.68
N THR A 253 5.95 -18.07 -3.83
CA THR A 253 4.92 -18.03 -2.79
C THR A 253 4.60 -19.39 -2.18
N ALA A 254 5.13 -20.49 -2.75
CA ALA A 254 4.82 -21.86 -2.32
C ALA A 254 5.06 -22.09 -0.82
N LEU A 255 6.06 -21.41 -0.23
CA LEU A 255 6.36 -21.51 1.21
C LEU A 255 5.30 -20.88 2.12
N TYR A 256 4.45 -19.98 1.59
CA TYR A 256 3.32 -19.41 2.33
C TYR A 256 1.99 -20.15 2.07
N GLY A 257 1.98 -21.13 1.17
CA GLY A 257 0.83 -21.97 0.86
C GLY A 257 -0.29 -21.23 0.11
N ALA A 258 -1.52 -21.67 0.30
CA ALA A 258 -2.69 -21.23 -0.42
C ALA A 258 -2.96 -19.72 -0.42
N SER A 259 -2.74 -19.08 0.71
CA SER A 259 -2.98 -17.62 0.87
C SER A 259 -2.09 -16.77 -0.03
N ALA A 260 -0.96 -17.30 -0.49
CA ALA A 260 0.02 -16.62 -1.32
C ALA A 260 -0.15 -16.90 -2.83
N ALA A 261 -1.16 -17.66 -3.23
CA ALA A 261 -1.36 -18.00 -4.64
C ALA A 261 -1.54 -16.77 -5.56
N ASN A 262 -1.99 -15.63 -5.00
CA ASN A 262 -2.15 -14.34 -5.69
C ASN A 262 -0.89 -13.47 -5.68
N GLY A 263 0.27 -13.99 -5.24
CA GLY A 263 1.51 -13.24 -5.03
C GLY A 263 1.65 -12.70 -3.60
N VAL A 264 2.85 -12.27 -3.26
CA VAL A 264 3.21 -11.81 -1.91
C VAL A 264 3.91 -10.46 -1.96
N VAL A 265 3.53 -9.57 -1.06
CA VAL A 265 4.22 -8.31 -0.77
C VAL A 265 4.90 -8.47 0.59
N LEU A 266 6.23 -8.63 0.57
CA LEU A 266 7.07 -8.69 1.77
C LEU A 266 7.40 -7.28 2.22
N ILE A 267 7.20 -6.98 3.48
CA ILE A 267 7.55 -5.72 4.11
C ILE A 267 8.59 -6.00 5.17
N ARG A 268 9.73 -5.32 5.08
CA ARG A 268 10.75 -5.35 6.11
C ARG A 268 10.70 -4.05 6.92
N THR A 269 10.65 -4.19 8.23
CA THR A 269 10.60 -3.05 9.14
C THR A 269 12.01 -2.58 9.51
N LYS A 270 12.13 -1.27 9.80
CA LYS A 270 13.40 -0.66 10.20
C LYS A 270 13.89 -1.18 11.55
N LYS A 271 15.20 -1.34 11.64
CA LYS A 271 15.97 -1.74 12.82
C LYS A 271 17.10 -0.74 13.07
N ALA A 272 17.66 -0.73 14.27
CA ALA A 272 18.88 0.02 14.51
C ALA A 272 20.08 -0.71 13.88
N GLU A 273 20.76 -0.06 12.95
CA GLU A 273 21.90 -0.65 12.21
C GLU A 273 23.23 -0.44 12.95
N SER A 274 23.39 0.70 13.62
CA SER A 274 24.64 1.09 14.28
C SER A 274 24.44 1.38 15.75
N ASN A 275 25.55 1.43 16.50
CA ASN A 275 25.56 1.86 17.91
C ASN A 275 25.45 3.38 18.05
N GLN A 276 25.64 4.14 16.98
CA GLN A 276 25.53 5.59 17.01
C GLN A 276 24.07 6.00 17.18
N LEU A 277 23.85 6.96 18.05
CA LEU A 277 22.53 7.58 18.18
C LEU A 277 22.20 8.35 16.90
N LYS A 278 21.09 7.97 16.28
CA LYS A 278 20.49 8.66 15.13
C LYS A 278 19.08 9.10 15.50
N ILE A 279 18.77 10.36 15.22
CA ILE A 279 17.42 10.90 15.39
C ILE A 279 16.96 11.40 14.04
N ASN A 280 15.86 10.87 13.54
CA ASN A 280 15.26 11.32 12.29
C ASN A 280 13.91 11.99 12.58
N LEU A 281 13.69 13.14 11.96
CA LEU A 281 12.43 13.87 11.97
C LEU A 281 11.92 13.97 10.55
N SER A 282 10.66 13.72 10.35
CA SER A 282 10.01 13.84 9.06
C SER A 282 8.67 14.51 9.21
N SER A 283 8.41 15.56 8.44
CA SER A 283 7.15 16.31 8.48
C SER A 283 6.69 16.63 7.07
N SER A 284 5.44 16.31 6.73
CA SER A 284 4.84 16.72 5.48
C SER A 284 3.48 17.38 5.67
N ILE A 285 3.21 18.35 4.81
CA ILE A 285 1.92 19.01 4.66
C ILE A 285 1.51 18.93 3.20
N GLU A 286 0.33 18.42 2.94
CA GLU A 286 -0.23 18.34 1.59
C GLU A 286 -1.64 18.93 1.56
N PHE A 287 -1.93 19.68 0.51
CA PHE A 287 -3.27 20.16 0.18
C PHE A 287 -3.89 19.23 -0.86
N VAL A 288 -5.13 18.86 -0.64
CA VAL A 288 -5.85 17.87 -1.42
C VAL A 288 -7.01 18.51 -2.16
N ASN A 289 -7.08 18.29 -3.48
CA ASN A 289 -8.14 18.78 -4.33
C ASN A 289 -8.63 17.66 -5.26
N LYS A 290 -9.83 17.83 -5.83
CA LYS A 290 -10.31 16.92 -6.86
C LYS A 290 -9.48 17.04 -8.12
N LEU A 291 -9.18 15.91 -8.77
CA LEU A 291 -8.50 15.85 -10.07
C LEU A 291 -9.51 15.82 -11.21
N THR A 292 -10.54 14.98 -11.10
CA THR A 292 -11.60 14.83 -12.09
C THR A 292 -12.89 15.52 -11.65
N LYS A 293 -13.71 15.93 -12.59
CA LYS A 293 -15.06 16.45 -12.35
C LYS A 293 -15.97 16.06 -13.49
N PRO A 294 -17.23 15.68 -13.24
CA PRO A 294 -18.20 15.46 -14.29
C PRO A 294 -18.56 16.76 -15.00
N LYS A 295 -19.08 16.64 -16.20
CA LYS A 295 -19.57 17.76 -17.00
C LYS A 295 -21.10 17.79 -16.92
N PHE A 296 -21.65 18.94 -16.61
CA PHE A 296 -23.08 19.17 -16.50
C PHE A 296 -23.57 20.08 -17.64
N GLN A 297 -24.88 19.99 -17.93
CA GLN A 297 -25.53 20.95 -18.79
C GLN A 297 -25.84 22.24 -17.99
N GLU A 298 -25.89 23.39 -18.69
CA GLU A 298 -26.20 24.70 -18.15
C GLU A 298 -27.26 25.43 -18.98
N THR A 299 -28.05 24.67 -19.77
CA THR A 299 -29.00 25.22 -20.75
C THR A 299 -30.44 25.26 -20.19
N TYR A 300 -30.86 24.17 -19.54
CA TYR A 300 -32.24 24.00 -19.08
C TYR A 300 -32.30 23.78 -17.58
N GLY A 301 -33.35 24.36 -16.96
CA GLY A 301 -33.62 24.19 -15.52
C GLY A 301 -34.63 23.09 -15.22
N ASN A 302 -35.14 23.14 -13.99
CA ASN A 302 -36.28 22.36 -13.53
C ASN A 302 -37.58 23.14 -13.67
N GLU A 303 -38.70 22.43 -13.68
CA GLU A 303 -40.02 23.03 -13.42
C GLU A 303 -40.19 23.26 -11.92
N LEU A 304 -41.00 24.27 -11.55
CA LEU A 304 -41.26 24.56 -10.15
C LEU A 304 -41.83 23.34 -9.43
N GLY A 305 -41.24 22.96 -8.33
CA GLY A 305 -41.62 21.78 -7.56
C GLY A 305 -41.09 20.45 -8.12
N GLN A 306 -40.32 20.46 -9.21
CA GLN A 306 -39.69 19.27 -9.79
C GLN A 306 -38.19 19.21 -9.46
N TYR A 307 -37.72 18.05 -9.09
CA TYR A 307 -36.29 17.84 -8.84
C TYR A 307 -35.47 17.59 -10.12
N THR A 308 -36.09 17.10 -11.16
CA THR A 308 -35.42 16.83 -12.43
C THR A 308 -35.29 18.11 -13.28
N SER A 309 -34.10 18.29 -13.89
CA SER A 309 -33.82 19.42 -14.78
C SER A 309 -34.34 19.18 -16.19
N LEU A 310 -35.61 18.84 -16.32
CA LEU A 310 -36.27 18.44 -17.58
C LEU A 310 -37.17 19.55 -18.19
N SER A 311 -37.16 20.74 -17.64
CA SER A 311 -37.87 21.88 -18.23
C SER A 311 -37.37 22.17 -19.65
N THR A 312 -38.27 22.64 -20.50
CA THR A 312 -37.93 23.21 -21.82
C THR A 312 -37.58 24.69 -21.76
N ARG A 313 -37.73 25.28 -20.58
CA ARG A 313 -37.36 26.68 -20.30
C ARG A 313 -35.83 26.81 -20.22
N ALA A 314 -35.26 27.63 -21.08
CA ALA A 314 -33.84 27.94 -21.03
C ALA A 314 -33.52 28.75 -19.77
N LEU A 315 -32.35 28.42 -19.18
CA LEU A 315 -31.79 29.21 -18.09
C LEU A 315 -31.26 30.54 -18.60
N PRO A 316 -31.26 31.61 -17.77
CA PRO A 316 -30.63 32.88 -18.11
C PRO A 316 -29.16 32.65 -18.47
N LYS A 317 -28.68 33.39 -19.46
CA LYS A 317 -27.27 33.30 -19.84
C LYS A 317 -26.35 33.66 -18.69
N GLY A 318 -25.39 32.78 -18.37
CA GLY A 318 -24.44 32.94 -17.25
C GLY A 318 -24.92 32.24 -15.94
N THR A 319 -26.09 31.58 -15.94
CA THR A 319 -26.45 30.67 -14.85
C THR A 319 -25.48 29.50 -14.84
N SER A 320 -24.76 29.29 -13.75
CA SER A 320 -23.84 28.16 -13.61
C SER A 320 -24.09 27.41 -12.32
N PHE A 321 -24.00 26.09 -12.41
CA PHE A 321 -23.95 25.21 -11.26
C PHE A 321 -22.54 24.93 -10.86
N ASN A 322 -22.15 25.30 -9.64
CA ASN A 322 -20.79 25.15 -9.16
C ASN A 322 -20.67 24.09 -8.06
N ILE A 323 -20.16 22.91 -8.41
CA ILE A 323 -19.92 21.83 -7.43
C ILE A 323 -18.86 22.19 -6.38
N ASN A 324 -18.07 23.25 -6.61
CA ASN A 324 -17.09 23.70 -5.62
C ASN A 324 -17.74 24.36 -4.39
N ASP A 325 -19.02 24.70 -4.45
CA ASP A 325 -19.75 25.24 -3.30
C ASP A 325 -19.88 24.17 -2.19
N PHE A 326 -19.80 22.89 -2.54
CA PHE A 326 -19.81 21.78 -1.60
C PHE A 326 -18.41 21.27 -1.25
N TYR A 327 -17.54 21.08 -2.27
CA TYR A 327 -16.20 20.57 -2.02
C TYR A 327 -15.30 21.63 -1.40
N LYS A 328 -14.47 21.20 -0.45
CA LYS A 328 -13.43 22.05 0.15
C LYS A 328 -12.04 21.55 -0.25
N THR A 329 -11.02 22.37 -0.06
CA THR A 329 -9.64 21.93 -0.06
C THR A 329 -9.40 21.05 1.16
N GLY A 330 -9.04 19.78 0.93
CA GLY A 330 -8.63 18.87 1.98
C GLY A 330 -7.17 19.10 2.37
N HIS A 331 -6.73 18.40 3.40
CA HIS A 331 -5.34 18.46 3.86
C HIS A 331 -4.90 17.12 4.44
N VAL A 332 -3.59 16.85 4.38
CA VAL A 332 -2.94 15.72 5.03
C VAL A 332 -1.67 16.23 5.71
N TYR A 333 -1.58 16.03 7.03
CA TYR A 333 -0.39 16.29 7.83
C TYR A 333 0.19 14.94 8.27
N GLN A 334 1.46 14.68 7.95
CA GLN A 334 2.14 13.47 8.36
C GLN A 334 3.44 13.85 9.06
N ASN A 335 3.58 13.46 10.31
CA ASN A 335 4.77 13.72 11.11
C ASN A 335 5.29 12.41 11.68
N ALA A 336 6.61 12.25 11.70
CA ALA A 336 7.26 11.11 12.31
C ALA A 336 8.56 11.55 12.98
N VAL A 337 8.85 10.93 14.11
CA VAL A 337 10.14 10.98 14.78
C VAL A 337 10.62 9.57 15.03
N SER A 338 11.86 9.27 14.71
CA SER A 338 12.49 8.01 15.08
C SER A 338 13.84 8.24 15.76
N ILE A 339 14.14 7.36 16.69
CA ILE A 339 15.40 7.32 17.44
C ILE A 339 15.95 5.92 17.33
N SER A 340 17.21 5.78 16.94
CA SER A 340 17.89 4.50 16.90
C SER A 340 19.31 4.59 17.43
N GLY A 341 19.79 3.50 17.99
CA GLY A 341 21.15 3.41 18.51
C GLY A 341 21.39 2.07 19.22
N GLY A 342 22.58 1.88 19.73
CA GLY A 342 22.91 0.63 20.40
C GLY A 342 24.12 0.76 21.31
N ILE A 343 24.41 -0.34 22.01
CA ILE A 343 25.56 -0.52 22.86
C ILE A 343 26.18 -1.89 22.64
N ASP A 344 27.49 -1.96 22.70
CA ASP A 344 28.23 -3.21 22.76
C ASP A 344 28.61 -3.51 24.21
N PHE A 345 28.52 -4.77 24.63
CA PHE A 345 28.94 -5.25 25.93
C PHE A 345 29.67 -6.59 25.78
N LYS A 346 30.28 -7.08 26.85
CA LYS A 346 31.09 -8.30 26.79
C LYS A 346 30.25 -9.49 26.34
N GLY A 347 30.54 -10.01 25.15
CA GLY A 347 29.86 -11.17 24.55
C GLY A 347 28.52 -10.85 23.86
N GLY A 348 28.19 -9.56 23.64
CA GLY A 348 26.96 -9.22 22.97
C GLY A 348 26.81 -7.76 22.55
N LYS A 349 25.68 -7.51 21.88
CA LYS A 349 25.27 -6.20 21.38
C LYS A 349 23.78 -6.01 21.64
N ASN A 350 23.36 -4.79 21.95
CA ASN A 350 21.95 -4.44 21.98
C ASN A 350 21.71 -3.21 21.11
N LYS A 351 20.71 -3.29 20.25
CA LYS A 351 20.33 -2.19 19.32
C LYS A 351 18.83 -1.96 19.42
N THR A 352 18.44 -0.70 19.52
CA THR A 352 17.05 -0.31 19.65
C THR A 352 16.66 0.76 18.64
N TYR A 353 15.54 0.56 17.99
CA TYR A 353 14.85 1.53 17.15
C TYR A 353 13.49 1.82 17.78
N ALA A 354 13.12 3.09 17.88
CA ALA A 354 11.79 3.51 18.34
C ALA A 354 11.27 4.64 17.46
N SER A 355 9.98 4.63 17.15
CA SER A 355 9.34 5.70 16.40
C SER A 355 7.96 6.06 16.92
N LEU A 356 7.58 7.31 16.68
CA LEU A 356 6.25 7.86 16.86
C LEU A 356 5.85 8.56 15.57
N ALA A 357 4.63 8.27 15.08
CA ALA A 357 4.12 8.92 13.89
C ALA A 357 2.66 9.31 14.03
N SER A 358 2.27 10.37 13.32
CA SER A 358 0.89 10.82 13.23
C SER A 358 0.53 11.15 11.77
N LEU A 359 -0.66 10.74 11.36
CA LEU A 359 -1.31 11.18 10.15
C LEU A 359 -2.64 11.81 10.56
N GLN A 360 -2.86 13.06 10.17
CA GLN A 360 -4.11 13.79 10.41
C GLN A 360 -4.62 14.34 9.09
N SER A 361 -5.86 14.07 8.75
CA SER A 361 -6.39 14.52 7.47
C SER A 361 -7.85 14.94 7.51
N GLY A 362 -8.16 15.92 6.68
CA GLY A 362 -9.54 16.30 6.33
C GLY A 362 -9.76 16.08 4.84
N GLY A 363 -10.78 15.31 4.49
CA GLY A 363 -11.15 15.04 3.09
C GLY A 363 -11.72 16.25 2.37
N ILE A 364 -11.94 16.12 1.05
CA ILE A 364 -12.56 17.18 0.22
C ILE A 364 -14.07 17.30 0.45
N VAL A 365 -14.71 16.30 1.03
CA VAL A 365 -16.11 16.34 1.46
C VAL A 365 -16.19 16.91 2.87
N PRO A 366 -17.13 17.81 3.17
CA PRO A 366 -17.31 18.35 4.51
C PRO A 366 -17.45 17.25 5.57
N ASN A 367 -16.86 17.46 6.75
CA ASN A 367 -16.92 16.56 7.90
C ASN A 367 -16.33 15.15 7.69
N SER A 368 -15.58 14.90 6.60
CA SER A 368 -14.81 13.66 6.39
C SER A 368 -13.43 13.80 7.02
N VAL A 369 -13.04 12.85 7.88
CA VAL A 369 -11.79 12.86 8.64
C VAL A 369 -11.20 11.47 8.67
N TYR A 370 -9.86 11.39 8.58
CA TYR A 370 -9.08 10.18 8.80
C TYR A 370 -7.80 10.54 9.56
N ASN A 371 -7.63 9.99 10.75
CA ASN A 371 -6.45 10.21 11.60
C ASN A 371 -5.88 8.87 12.03
N ARG A 372 -4.53 8.78 12.07
CA ARG A 372 -3.81 7.59 12.51
C ARG A 372 -2.58 8.00 13.33
N TYR A 373 -2.37 7.28 14.43
CA TYR A 373 -1.22 7.43 15.32
C TYR A 373 -0.54 6.08 15.46
N ASN A 374 0.78 6.06 15.28
CA ASN A 374 1.60 4.85 15.35
C ASN A 374 2.68 5.02 16.41
N THR A 375 2.91 3.98 17.19
CA THR A 375 4.08 3.84 18.06
C THR A 375 4.74 2.53 17.72
N TYR A 376 6.01 2.54 17.35
CA TYR A 376 6.75 1.33 17.00
C TYR A 376 8.05 1.25 17.80
N LEU A 377 8.37 0.05 18.29
CA LEU A 377 9.60 -0.27 19.00
C LEU A 377 10.18 -1.56 18.43
N HIS A 378 11.48 -1.58 18.16
CA HIS A 378 12.20 -2.77 17.76
C HIS A 378 13.52 -2.84 18.52
N ASN A 379 13.76 -3.97 19.17
CA ASN A 379 15.02 -4.25 19.87
C ASN A 379 15.65 -5.52 19.30
N THR A 380 16.92 -5.44 18.98
CA THR A 380 17.76 -6.59 18.59
C THR A 380 18.86 -6.77 19.62
N THR A 381 18.90 -7.92 20.26
CA THR A 381 19.93 -8.31 21.20
C THR A 381 20.69 -9.51 20.65
N SER A 382 21.99 -9.34 20.43
CA SER A 382 22.90 -10.44 20.06
C SER A 382 23.73 -10.83 21.28
N LEU A 383 23.80 -12.11 21.55
CA LEU A 383 24.47 -12.74 22.69
C LEU A 383 25.41 -13.86 22.22
N LEU A 384 26.25 -14.37 23.11
CA LEU A 384 27.15 -15.49 22.84
C LEU A 384 28.04 -15.26 21.60
N ASN A 385 28.59 -14.04 21.47
CA ASN A 385 29.38 -13.64 20.29
C ASN A 385 28.63 -13.80 18.96
N ASP A 386 27.39 -13.28 18.90
CA ASP A 386 26.45 -13.33 17.77
C ASP A 386 25.89 -14.74 17.44
N ALA A 387 26.16 -15.76 18.29
CA ALA A 387 25.55 -17.09 18.10
C ALA A 387 24.05 -17.10 18.45
N LEU A 388 23.60 -16.25 19.36
CA LEU A 388 22.18 -16.10 19.73
C LEU A 388 21.72 -14.68 19.43
N GLN A 389 20.71 -14.53 18.59
CA GLN A 389 20.07 -13.25 18.32
C GLN A 389 18.59 -13.29 18.70
N ILE A 390 18.14 -12.28 19.42
CA ILE A 390 16.77 -12.09 19.84
C ILE A 390 16.28 -10.74 19.27
N ASP A 391 15.28 -10.77 18.41
CA ASP A 391 14.58 -9.60 17.89
C ASP A 391 13.19 -9.53 18.51
N LEU A 392 12.83 -8.41 19.12
CA LEU A 392 11.51 -8.14 19.67
C LEU A 392 10.96 -6.86 19.05
N SER A 393 9.72 -6.88 18.60
CA SER A 393 9.07 -5.67 18.10
C SER A 393 7.64 -5.53 18.62
N GLY A 394 7.22 -4.29 18.85
CA GLY A 394 5.89 -3.91 19.25
C GLY A 394 5.38 -2.74 18.45
N ASN A 395 4.14 -2.81 17.99
CA ASN A 395 3.48 -1.72 17.29
C ASN A 395 2.10 -1.49 17.93
N TYR A 396 1.81 -0.25 18.31
CA TYR A 396 0.49 0.20 18.69
C TYR A 396 -0.02 1.22 17.69
N ILE A 397 -1.23 1.01 17.21
CA ILE A 397 -1.85 1.85 16.18
C ILE A 397 -3.23 2.24 16.69
N ARG A 398 -3.50 3.55 16.71
CA ARG A 398 -4.83 4.09 16.93
C ARG A 398 -5.28 4.85 15.70
N GLN A 399 -6.45 4.48 15.18
CA GLN A 399 -7.08 5.12 14.03
C GLN A 399 -8.45 5.65 14.41
N TYR A 400 -8.76 6.81 13.89
CA TYR A 400 -10.07 7.42 13.96
C TYR A 400 -10.49 7.88 12.57
N GLU A 401 -11.64 7.46 12.13
CA GLU A 401 -12.25 7.93 10.89
C GLU A 401 -13.69 8.38 11.14
N ARG A 402 -14.15 9.31 10.32
CA ARG A 402 -15.52 9.76 10.35
C ARG A 402 -15.98 10.12 8.94
N ASN A 403 -17.17 9.60 8.57
CA ASN A 403 -17.86 9.95 7.34
C ASN A 403 -17.01 9.76 6.08
N GLN A 404 -16.29 8.63 5.98
CA GLN A 404 -15.74 8.22 4.71
C GLN A 404 -16.87 8.06 3.68
N VAL A 405 -16.64 8.54 2.45
CA VAL A 405 -17.67 8.61 1.43
C VAL A 405 -18.05 7.21 0.93
N ALA A 406 -19.34 6.91 0.87
CA ALA A 406 -19.84 5.70 0.23
C ALA A 406 -19.89 5.88 -1.29
N SER A 407 -19.66 4.85 -2.06
CA SER A 407 -20.08 4.74 -3.45
C SER A 407 -21.52 4.24 -3.54
N GLY A 408 -22.21 4.48 -4.65
CA GLY A 408 -23.65 4.14 -4.79
C GLY A 408 -24.56 5.28 -4.35
N ILE A 409 -25.84 4.96 -4.12
CA ILE A 409 -26.89 5.97 -3.91
C ILE A 409 -27.09 6.28 -2.42
N ALA A 410 -27.06 5.26 -1.56
CA ALA A 410 -27.39 5.38 -0.16
C ALA A 410 -26.32 6.12 0.65
N PHE A 411 -26.70 7.11 1.45
CA PHE A 411 -25.82 7.89 2.33
C PHE A 411 -24.61 8.52 1.62
N ASN A 412 -24.74 8.76 0.32
CA ASN A 412 -23.70 9.37 -0.50
C ASN A 412 -24.04 10.83 -0.81
N PRO A 413 -23.30 11.80 -0.28
CA PRO A 413 -23.59 13.22 -0.52
C PRO A 413 -23.39 13.63 -2.00
N ILE A 414 -22.61 12.85 -2.76
CA ILE A 414 -22.33 13.12 -4.17
C ILE A 414 -23.59 13.00 -5.02
N VAL A 415 -24.53 12.13 -4.65
CA VAL A 415 -25.80 11.93 -5.36
C VAL A 415 -26.61 13.22 -5.38
N GLY A 416 -26.90 13.78 -4.19
CA GLY A 416 -27.66 15.03 -4.08
C GLY A 416 -26.93 16.21 -4.72
N LEU A 417 -25.61 16.24 -4.65
CA LEU A 417 -24.79 17.25 -5.31
C LEU A 417 -24.86 17.18 -6.84
N TYR A 418 -24.70 15.99 -7.43
CA TYR A 418 -24.60 15.85 -8.88
C TYR A 418 -25.95 15.91 -9.57
N LEU A 419 -26.99 15.36 -8.94
CA LEU A 419 -28.36 15.39 -9.45
C LEU A 419 -29.12 16.68 -9.11
N TYR A 420 -28.49 17.64 -8.42
CA TYR A 420 -29.11 18.88 -8.02
C TYR A 420 -29.74 19.59 -9.20
N PRO A 421 -31.01 20.11 -9.08
CA PRO A 421 -31.69 20.76 -10.17
C PRO A 421 -30.92 21.95 -10.73
N ARG A 422 -30.82 22.03 -12.05
CA ARG A 422 -30.23 23.20 -12.72
C ARG A 422 -31.22 24.37 -12.67
N GLY A 423 -30.72 25.55 -12.41
CA GLY A 423 -31.54 26.74 -12.18
C GLY A 423 -31.76 27.09 -10.72
N GLU A 424 -31.56 26.16 -9.80
CA GLU A 424 -31.60 26.39 -8.35
C GLU A 424 -30.22 26.80 -7.81
N GLN A 425 -30.20 27.53 -6.68
CA GLN A 425 -28.97 28.03 -6.05
C GLN A 425 -28.44 27.04 -5.03
N PHE A 426 -27.54 26.14 -5.43
CA PHE A 426 -26.97 25.12 -4.55
C PHE A 426 -26.31 25.69 -3.28
N GLY A 427 -25.71 26.86 -3.35
CA GLY A 427 -25.06 27.51 -2.19
C GLY A 427 -25.95 27.71 -0.97
N GLN A 428 -27.27 27.74 -1.15
CA GLN A 428 -28.26 27.86 -0.05
C GLN A 428 -28.46 26.55 0.69
N GLU A 429 -28.13 25.41 0.11
CA GLU A 429 -28.28 24.08 0.70
C GLU A 429 -27.34 23.82 1.89
N ARG A 430 -26.31 24.69 2.12
CA ARG A 430 -25.50 24.70 3.34
C ARG A 430 -26.32 24.97 4.61
N TYR A 431 -27.52 25.59 4.49
CA TYR A 431 -28.50 25.73 5.55
C TYR A 431 -29.41 24.49 5.62
N PHE A 432 -28.79 23.33 5.78
CA PHE A 432 -29.35 22.00 5.61
C PHE A 432 -30.37 21.58 6.68
N GLU A 433 -30.58 22.38 7.71
CA GLU A 433 -31.52 22.09 8.79
C GLU A 433 -32.27 23.35 9.26
N ARG A 434 -33.48 23.16 9.73
CA ARG A 434 -34.31 24.20 10.39
C ARG A 434 -34.99 23.60 11.60
N TYR A 435 -35.04 24.35 12.69
CA TYR A 435 -35.80 23.98 13.89
C TYR A 435 -37.28 23.98 13.61
N ASP A 436 -37.95 22.87 13.90
CA ASP A 436 -39.40 22.72 13.86
C ASP A 436 -39.91 22.76 15.30
N ALA A 437 -40.67 23.83 15.64
CA ALA A 437 -41.18 24.05 16.99
C ALA A 437 -42.25 23.02 17.39
N ILE A 438 -42.95 22.42 16.42
CA ILE A 438 -44.00 21.40 16.69
C ILE A 438 -43.34 20.07 16.98
N ALA A 439 -42.31 19.70 16.19
CA ALA A 439 -41.57 18.46 16.39
C ALA A 439 -40.57 18.55 17.56
N GLY A 440 -40.13 19.75 17.95
CA GLY A 440 -39.17 19.97 19.02
C GLY A 440 -37.72 19.69 18.65
N TYR A 441 -37.39 19.53 17.36
CA TYR A 441 -36.03 19.28 16.89
C TYR A 441 -35.76 19.89 15.51
N ALA A 442 -34.49 19.97 15.10
CA ALA A 442 -34.09 20.45 13.78
C ALA A 442 -34.33 19.37 12.71
N LYS A 443 -35.18 19.70 11.73
CA LYS A 443 -35.48 18.85 10.57
C LYS A 443 -34.56 19.16 9.40
N GLN A 444 -34.35 18.17 8.54
CA GLN A 444 -33.66 18.37 7.27
C GLN A 444 -34.36 19.43 6.44
N TYR A 445 -33.58 20.37 5.93
CA TYR A 445 -34.02 21.37 5.00
C TYR A 445 -33.40 21.15 3.63
N TRP A 446 -34.21 21.14 2.60
CA TRP A 446 -33.83 20.88 1.23
C TRP A 446 -34.71 21.76 0.33
N ILE A 447 -34.10 22.79 -0.28
CA ILE A 447 -34.85 23.77 -1.08
C ILE A 447 -35.24 23.16 -2.43
N ALA A 448 -34.31 22.37 -3.01
CA ALA A 448 -34.49 21.88 -4.36
C ALA A 448 -35.66 20.89 -4.47
N GLY A 449 -36.57 21.19 -5.34
CA GLY A 449 -37.60 20.27 -5.84
C GLY A 449 -38.73 19.93 -4.87
N SER A 450 -38.80 20.53 -3.69
CA SER A 450 -39.92 20.30 -2.78
C SER A 450 -40.92 21.43 -2.80
N GLY A 451 -42.16 21.11 -3.02
CA GLY A 451 -43.24 22.08 -2.84
C GLY A 451 -43.44 22.53 -1.37
N THR A 452 -42.85 21.84 -0.40
CA THR A 452 -42.86 22.18 1.01
C THR A 452 -41.52 21.83 1.66
N PRO A 453 -40.97 22.66 2.56
CA PRO A 453 -39.74 22.43 3.28
C PRO A 453 -39.73 21.14 4.13
N ASP A 454 -40.88 20.59 4.46
CA ASP A 454 -41.08 19.51 5.43
C ASP A 454 -41.29 18.13 4.80
N THR A 455 -41.51 18.05 3.51
CA THR A 455 -41.60 16.80 2.78
C THR A 455 -40.47 16.74 1.78
N PRO A 456 -39.39 15.97 2.06
CA PRO A 456 -38.45 15.65 1.04
C PRO A 456 -39.24 15.10 -0.16
N ALA A 457 -39.15 15.74 -1.32
CA ALA A 457 -39.80 15.25 -2.52
C ALA A 457 -39.46 13.76 -2.65
N ASN A 458 -40.47 12.97 -3.02
CA ASN A 458 -40.22 11.58 -3.36
C ASN A 458 -39.37 11.53 -4.63
N LEU A 459 -38.07 11.61 -4.44
CA LEU A 459 -37.07 11.73 -5.50
C LEU A 459 -36.81 10.39 -6.21
N GLY A 460 -37.57 9.35 -5.84
CA GLY A 460 -37.47 8.02 -6.41
C GLY A 460 -36.13 7.29 -6.14
N GLU A 461 -35.10 8.04 -5.75
CA GLU A 461 -33.72 7.58 -5.62
C GLU A 461 -33.15 7.85 -4.21
N ASN A 462 -33.98 8.12 -3.21
CA ASN A 462 -33.55 8.36 -1.84
C ASN A 462 -32.52 9.51 -1.69
N VAL A 463 -32.64 10.55 -2.49
CA VAL A 463 -31.72 11.70 -2.47
C VAL A 463 -32.00 12.59 -1.24
N GLN A 464 -30.91 13.00 -0.58
CA GLN A 464 -30.95 13.87 0.60
C GLN A 464 -30.02 15.07 0.38
N ASN A 465 -30.22 16.12 1.19
CA ASN A 465 -29.32 17.25 1.20
C ASN A 465 -27.87 16.75 1.48
N PRO A 466 -26.88 17.03 0.62
CA PRO A 466 -25.48 16.62 0.81
C PRO A 466 -24.89 17.01 2.17
N TYR A 467 -25.24 18.19 2.68
CA TYR A 467 -24.77 18.65 4.00
C TYR A 467 -25.48 17.92 5.14
N TRP A 468 -26.78 17.54 4.99
CA TRP A 468 -27.44 16.66 5.95
C TRP A 468 -26.73 15.32 6.09
N ILE A 469 -26.39 14.69 4.98
CA ILE A 469 -25.61 13.45 4.99
C ILE A 469 -24.27 13.65 5.70
N ALA A 470 -23.56 14.74 5.39
CA ALA A 470 -22.25 15.02 5.96
C ALA A 470 -22.29 15.33 7.47
N TYR A 471 -23.37 15.92 8.00
CA TYR A 471 -23.43 16.42 9.38
C TYR A 471 -24.46 15.73 10.27
N ARG A 472 -25.40 14.95 9.72
CA ARG A 472 -26.49 14.30 10.48
C ARG A 472 -26.59 12.78 10.23
N ASN A 473 -25.85 12.24 9.27
CA ASN A 473 -25.64 10.81 9.12
C ASN A 473 -24.18 10.50 9.48
N LEU A 474 -23.92 10.42 10.79
CA LEU A 474 -22.56 10.36 11.31
C LEU A 474 -22.12 8.92 11.51
N ARG A 475 -20.94 8.59 10.98
CA ARG A 475 -20.35 7.26 11.15
C ARG A 475 -18.89 7.36 11.62
N PRO A 476 -18.67 7.69 12.91
CA PRO A 476 -17.35 7.58 13.50
C PRO A 476 -16.96 6.10 13.69
N THR A 477 -15.72 5.77 13.33
CA THR A 477 -15.09 4.48 13.61
C THR A 477 -13.77 4.73 14.35
N THR A 478 -13.54 3.99 15.41
CA THR A 478 -12.25 3.98 16.12
C THR A 478 -11.68 2.58 16.07
N LYS A 479 -10.40 2.46 15.73
CA LYS A 479 -9.67 1.20 15.69
C LYS A 479 -8.42 1.31 16.55
N ASP A 480 -8.25 0.38 17.47
CA ASP A 480 -7.03 0.16 18.25
C ASP A 480 -6.42 -1.18 17.85
N ARG A 481 -5.13 -1.20 17.47
CA ARG A 481 -4.42 -2.39 17.06
C ARG A 481 -3.09 -2.52 17.78
N TYR A 482 -2.82 -3.70 18.27
CA TYR A 482 -1.58 -4.07 18.96
C TYR A 482 -0.95 -5.24 18.23
N MET A 483 0.25 -5.04 17.70
CA MET A 483 1.07 -6.11 17.11
C MET A 483 2.31 -6.31 17.99
N PHE A 484 2.56 -7.53 18.40
CA PHE A 484 3.77 -7.91 19.11
C PHE A 484 4.42 -9.09 18.38
N SER A 485 5.71 -8.99 18.07
CA SER A 485 6.45 -10.03 17.38
C SER A 485 7.77 -10.32 18.08
N GLY A 486 8.18 -11.59 18.04
CA GLY A 486 9.48 -12.04 18.50
C GLY A 486 10.11 -13.01 17.53
N LYS A 487 11.44 -12.92 17.40
CA LYS A 487 12.27 -13.84 16.64
C LYS A 487 13.49 -14.20 17.46
N VAL A 488 13.78 -15.48 17.57
CA VAL A 488 14.99 -16.00 18.17
C VAL A 488 15.75 -16.79 17.09
N SER A 489 17.00 -16.45 16.86
CA SER A 489 17.90 -17.15 15.93
C SER A 489 19.09 -17.68 16.71
N TYR A 490 19.39 -18.97 16.59
CA TYR A 490 20.49 -19.61 17.29
C TYR A 490 21.33 -20.46 16.33
N LYS A 491 22.64 -20.17 16.27
CA LYS A 491 23.61 -20.97 15.54
C LYS A 491 24.00 -22.18 16.39
N ILE A 492 23.56 -23.36 15.97
CA ILE A 492 23.82 -24.62 16.67
C ILE A 492 25.26 -25.05 16.43
N ILE A 493 25.64 -25.05 15.15
CA ILE A 493 27.00 -25.25 14.67
C ILE A 493 27.27 -24.36 13.46
N GLY A 494 28.49 -24.35 12.92
CA GLY A 494 28.86 -23.44 11.80
C GLY A 494 27.91 -23.44 10.60
N ASP A 495 27.38 -24.61 10.25
CA ASP A 495 26.54 -24.84 9.06
C ASP A 495 25.07 -25.00 9.37
N LEU A 496 24.66 -24.97 10.65
CA LEU A 496 23.30 -25.25 11.09
C LEU A 496 22.80 -24.20 12.08
N ASP A 497 21.70 -23.56 11.75
CA ASP A 497 21.00 -22.63 12.65
C ASP A 497 19.50 -22.92 12.74
N VAL A 498 18.90 -22.47 13.82
CA VAL A 498 17.46 -22.55 14.06
C VAL A 498 16.90 -21.15 14.29
N VAL A 499 15.73 -20.90 13.71
CA VAL A 499 14.97 -19.66 13.88
C VAL A 499 13.59 -20.02 14.38
N ALA A 500 13.17 -19.41 15.48
CA ALA A 500 11.80 -19.48 15.97
C ALA A 500 11.18 -18.08 15.94
N ARG A 501 9.93 -17.96 15.46
CA ARG A 501 9.22 -16.69 15.38
C ARG A 501 7.82 -16.81 15.92
N PHE A 502 7.31 -15.71 16.44
CA PHE A 502 5.90 -15.60 16.79
C PHE A 502 5.38 -14.18 16.59
N ARG A 503 4.09 -14.04 16.36
CA ARG A 503 3.36 -12.77 16.33
C ARG A 503 1.96 -12.94 16.92
N ILE A 504 1.57 -11.92 17.67
CA ILE A 504 0.19 -11.72 18.13
C ILE A 504 -0.24 -10.37 17.58
N ASP A 505 -1.37 -10.36 16.87
CA ASP A 505 -1.98 -9.18 16.27
C ASP A 505 -3.44 -9.10 16.72
N ASN A 506 -3.77 -8.08 17.48
CA ASN A 506 -5.11 -7.84 18.01
C ASN A 506 -5.62 -6.51 17.50
N THR A 507 -6.76 -6.52 16.84
CA THR A 507 -7.48 -5.33 16.40
C THR A 507 -8.84 -5.26 17.07
N ALA A 508 -9.18 -4.12 17.64
CA ALA A 508 -10.50 -3.81 18.17
C ALA A 508 -11.05 -2.58 17.45
N SER A 509 -12.13 -2.75 16.71
CA SER A 509 -12.83 -1.67 15.99
C SER A 509 -14.19 -1.42 16.61
N THR A 510 -14.52 -0.15 16.84
CA THR A 510 -15.85 0.28 17.30
C THR A 510 -16.42 1.29 16.31
N MET A 511 -17.62 1.04 15.81
CA MET A 511 -18.33 1.91 14.88
C MET A 511 -19.70 2.26 15.42
N ASP A 512 -20.02 3.55 15.32
CA ASP A 512 -21.36 4.08 15.52
C ASP A 512 -21.94 4.60 14.19
N ASP A 513 -23.16 4.21 13.82
CA ASP A 513 -23.90 4.81 12.71
C ASP A 513 -25.12 5.55 13.29
N LYS A 514 -25.02 6.88 13.35
CA LYS A 514 -25.99 7.78 13.96
C LYS A 514 -26.77 8.49 12.87
N ARG A 515 -28.01 8.07 12.65
CA ARG A 515 -28.93 8.69 11.67
C ARG A 515 -29.94 9.51 12.41
N TYR A 516 -29.86 10.81 12.25
CA TYR A 516 -30.72 11.76 12.97
C TYR A 516 -32.17 11.70 12.48
N ALA A 517 -33.07 12.07 13.34
CA ALA A 517 -34.50 12.29 12.99
C ALA A 517 -34.60 13.23 11.78
N SER A 518 -35.58 13.02 10.92
CA SER A 518 -35.71 13.66 9.59
C SER A 518 -34.76 13.10 8.48
N THR A 519 -33.93 12.10 8.78
CA THR A 519 -33.32 11.26 7.72
C THR A 519 -34.45 10.50 7.02
N LEU A 520 -34.25 10.21 5.70
CA LEU A 520 -35.27 9.54 4.89
C LEU A 520 -35.86 8.30 5.59
N PRO A 521 -37.18 8.06 5.50
CA PRO A 521 -37.86 6.93 6.17
C PRO A 521 -37.30 5.54 5.77
N ALA A 522 -36.77 5.41 4.56
CA ALA A 522 -36.11 4.17 4.12
C ALA A 522 -34.87 3.83 4.95
N TYR A 523 -34.29 4.78 5.66
CA TYR A 523 -33.01 4.63 6.37
C TYR A 523 -33.10 4.89 7.88
N ALA A 524 -34.13 5.56 8.37
CA ALA A 524 -34.27 5.85 9.79
C ALA A 524 -35.79 5.99 10.16
N GLY A 525 -36.12 5.63 11.38
CA GLY A 525 -37.41 5.94 11.94
C GLY A 525 -37.58 7.44 12.24
N ILE A 526 -38.77 7.84 12.62
CA ILE A 526 -39.16 9.26 12.88
C ILE A 526 -38.23 9.94 13.89
N ASN A 527 -37.75 9.23 14.90
CA ASN A 527 -36.87 9.74 15.94
C ASN A 527 -35.37 9.51 15.66
N GLY A 528 -35.04 8.91 14.52
CA GLY A 528 -33.69 8.54 14.11
C GLY A 528 -33.41 7.03 14.20
N TYR A 529 -32.18 6.64 13.87
CA TYR A 529 -31.74 5.24 13.86
C TYR A 529 -30.33 5.15 14.40
N TYR A 530 -30.03 4.10 15.13
CA TYR A 530 -28.70 3.88 15.72
C TYR A 530 -28.20 2.47 15.45
N VAL A 531 -26.93 2.39 15.05
CA VAL A 531 -26.15 1.15 14.99
C VAL A 531 -24.93 1.34 15.86
N HIS A 532 -24.68 0.42 16.75
CA HIS A 532 -23.42 0.27 17.46
C HIS A 532 -22.84 -1.09 17.12
N TRP A 533 -21.60 -1.13 16.69
CA TRP A 533 -20.90 -2.34 16.31
C TRP A 533 -19.49 -2.33 16.87
N LYS A 534 -19.10 -3.43 17.49
CA LYS A 534 -17.76 -3.68 17.95
C LYS A 534 -17.26 -5.00 17.36
N GLU A 535 -16.11 -4.94 16.72
CA GLU A 535 -15.41 -6.08 16.16
C GLU A 535 -14.07 -6.25 16.86
N THR A 536 -13.75 -7.48 17.24
CA THR A 536 -12.44 -7.86 17.74
C THR A 536 -11.87 -8.94 16.86
N PHE A 537 -10.75 -8.67 16.23
CA PHE A 537 -10.00 -9.59 15.40
C PHE A 537 -8.68 -9.92 16.08
N LYS A 538 -8.35 -11.22 16.16
CA LYS A 538 -7.09 -11.71 16.73
C LYS A 538 -6.45 -12.67 15.74
N GLN A 539 -5.19 -12.41 15.38
CA GLN A 539 -4.34 -13.33 14.65
C GLN A 539 -3.17 -13.75 15.52
N GLN A 540 -2.84 -15.02 15.48
CA GLN A 540 -1.65 -15.60 16.12
C GLN A 540 -0.87 -16.35 15.04
N TYR A 541 0.42 -16.13 15.01
CA TYR A 541 1.33 -16.84 14.11
C TYR A 541 2.55 -17.31 14.91
N ALA A 542 3.00 -18.53 14.65
CA ALA A 542 4.27 -19.03 15.14
C ALA A 542 4.90 -19.96 14.12
N ASP A 543 6.21 -19.95 14.01
CA ASP A 543 6.97 -20.93 13.21
C ASP A 543 8.33 -21.24 13.82
N VAL A 544 8.85 -22.40 13.39
CA VAL A 544 10.23 -22.82 13.62
C VAL A 544 10.83 -23.23 12.29
N LEU A 545 12.02 -22.74 12.00
CA LEU A 545 12.78 -23.01 10.78
C LEU A 545 14.17 -23.50 11.15
N LEU A 546 14.55 -24.68 10.70
CA LEU A 546 15.91 -25.23 10.75
C LEU A 546 16.56 -24.92 9.41
N HIS A 547 17.74 -24.32 9.41
CA HIS A 547 18.51 -23.96 8.23
C HIS A 547 19.87 -24.63 8.25
N TYR A 548 20.21 -25.31 7.15
CA TYR A 548 21.49 -25.95 6.93
C TYR A 548 22.10 -25.47 5.62
N ASN A 549 23.30 -24.88 5.70
CA ASN A 549 24.02 -24.35 4.53
C ASN A 549 25.44 -24.90 4.53
N LYS A 550 25.84 -25.61 3.44
CA LYS A 550 27.12 -26.24 3.33
C LYS A 550 27.58 -26.39 1.90
N ASN A 551 28.88 -26.17 1.66
CA ASN A 551 29.54 -26.64 0.46
C ASN A 551 29.82 -28.14 0.62
N LEU A 552 29.14 -28.98 -0.14
CA LEU A 552 29.28 -30.44 -0.09
C LEU A 552 30.59 -30.92 -0.76
N SER A 553 31.00 -30.16 -1.79
CA SER A 553 32.27 -30.35 -2.49
C SER A 553 32.70 -29.03 -3.15
N ASN A 554 33.81 -29.06 -3.91
CA ASN A 554 34.19 -27.88 -4.71
C ASN A 554 33.17 -27.50 -5.78
N ASP A 555 32.38 -28.47 -6.24
CA ASP A 555 31.38 -28.27 -7.30
C ASP A 555 29.93 -28.10 -6.78
N PHE A 556 29.62 -28.59 -5.60
CA PHE A 556 28.24 -28.62 -5.12
C PHE A 556 28.08 -27.89 -3.79
N SER A 557 27.07 -27.03 -3.74
CA SER A 557 26.56 -26.39 -2.53
C SER A 557 25.12 -26.84 -2.23
N LEU A 558 24.76 -26.86 -0.96
CA LEU A 558 23.43 -27.18 -0.46
C LEU A 558 23.01 -26.08 0.53
N ASP A 559 21.85 -25.48 0.27
CA ASP A 559 21.12 -24.62 1.21
C ASP A 559 19.74 -25.27 1.45
N ALA A 560 19.46 -25.69 2.66
CA ALA A 560 18.25 -26.43 2.99
C ALA A 560 17.54 -25.87 4.20
N HIS A 561 16.22 -25.79 4.10
CA HIS A 561 15.34 -25.31 5.15
C HIS A 561 14.24 -26.34 5.44
N LEU A 562 13.99 -26.62 6.70
CA LEU A 562 12.89 -27.45 7.17
C LEU A 562 12.13 -26.70 8.26
N GLY A 563 10.82 -26.64 8.17
CA GLY A 563 10.06 -25.87 9.13
C GLY A 563 8.64 -26.32 9.35
N ALA A 564 8.06 -25.78 10.41
CA ALA A 564 6.65 -25.92 10.74
C ALA A 564 6.07 -24.58 11.15
N SER A 565 4.80 -24.33 10.83
CA SER A 565 4.11 -23.11 11.23
C SER A 565 2.70 -23.38 11.73
N TYR A 566 2.25 -22.51 12.61
CA TYR A 566 0.88 -22.41 13.07
C TYR A 566 0.34 -21.00 12.85
N GLU A 567 -0.84 -20.90 12.30
CA GLU A 567 -1.58 -19.64 12.14
C GLU A 567 -3.00 -19.82 12.66
N GLY A 568 -3.45 -18.93 13.52
CA GLY A 568 -4.78 -18.96 14.11
C GLY A 568 -5.47 -17.61 14.01
N TYR A 569 -6.78 -17.61 13.74
CA TYR A 569 -7.63 -16.44 13.66
C TYR A 569 -8.83 -16.59 14.60
N ASN A 570 -9.25 -15.48 15.18
CA ASN A 570 -10.49 -15.40 15.95
C ASN A 570 -11.14 -14.05 15.72
N THR A 571 -12.35 -14.04 15.14
CA THR A 571 -13.14 -12.83 14.94
C THR A 571 -14.40 -12.91 15.80
N GLN A 572 -14.66 -11.86 16.54
CA GLN A 572 -15.87 -11.69 17.35
C GLN A 572 -16.53 -10.36 16.98
N VAL A 573 -17.80 -10.40 16.70
CA VAL A 573 -18.62 -9.23 16.42
C VAL A 573 -19.80 -9.19 17.39
N GLU A 574 -19.98 -8.06 18.02
CA GLU A 574 -21.10 -7.77 18.91
C GLU A 574 -21.67 -6.38 18.61
N GLY A 575 -22.95 -6.21 18.73
CA GLY A 575 -23.56 -4.94 18.53
C GLY A 575 -25.09 -4.97 18.55
N TYR A 576 -25.66 -3.82 18.27
CA TYR A 576 -27.11 -3.63 18.22
C TYR A 576 -27.48 -2.54 17.23
N LYS A 577 -28.70 -2.63 16.72
CA LYS A 577 -29.27 -1.63 15.79
C LYS A 577 -30.75 -1.51 15.95
N GLY A 578 -31.30 -0.35 15.65
CA GLY A 578 -32.75 -0.13 15.60
C GLY A 578 -33.14 1.34 15.59
N ASN A 579 -34.46 1.57 15.45
CA ASN A 579 -35.07 2.90 15.52
C ASN A 579 -35.05 3.43 16.96
N LEU A 580 -34.89 4.74 17.10
CA LEU A 580 -34.85 5.40 18.39
C LEU A 580 -36.26 5.63 18.94
N HIS A 581 -36.42 5.49 20.27
CA HIS A 581 -37.66 5.87 20.98
C HIS A 581 -37.73 7.39 21.21
N ASN A 582 -36.65 7.97 21.73
CA ASN A 582 -36.55 9.43 21.90
C ASN A 582 -35.67 10.02 20.81
N VAL A 583 -36.00 11.23 20.35
CA VAL A 583 -35.34 11.93 19.25
C VAL A 583 -33.84 12.09 19.48
N ASN A 584 -33.06 11.62 18.53
CA ASN A 584 -31.58 11.80 18.44
C ASN A 584 -30.79 11.40 19.71
N ASN A 585 -31.36 10.57 20.57
CA ASN A 585 -30.66 10.02 21.73
C ASN A 585 -30.04 8.67 21.36
N PHE A 586 -28.74 8.67 20.97
CA PHE A 586 -28.02 7.53 20.45
C PHE A 586 -27.43 6.65 21.57
N THR A 587 -28.30 5.95 22.28
CA THR A 587 -27.95 4.97 23.32
C THR A 587 -28.70 3.66 23.10
N GLN A 588 -28.15 2.55 23.58
CA GLN A 588 -28.79 1.23 23.44
C GLN A 588 -30.17 1.19 24.10
N SER A 589 -30.29 1.77 25.29
CA SER A 589 -31.56 1.81 26.05
C SER A 589 -32.64 2.61 25.34
N ASN A 590 -32.30 3.45 24.39
CA ASN A 590 -33.25 4.27 23.61
C ASN A 590 -33.66 3.61 22.29
N ILE A 591 -33.24 2.40 21.98
CA ILE A 591 -33.69 1.69 20.79
C ILE A 591 -35.00 0.97 21.10
N THR A 592 -36.03 1.23 20.28
CA THR A 592 -37.40 0.71 20.50
C THR A 592 -37.46 -0.83 20.47
N ALA A 593 -36.76 -1.47 19.56
CA ALA A 593 -36.68 -2.93 19.46
C ALA A 593 -35.26 -3.30 18.98
N PRO A 594 -34.30 -3.38 19.90
CA PRO A 594 -32.91 -3.60 19.50
C PRO A 594 -32.73 -4.96 18.84
N THR A 595 -32.24 -4.94 17.60
CA THR A 595 -31.78 -6.14 16.91
C THR A 595 -30.30 -6.34 17.22
N ALA A 596 -29.97 -7.46 17.79
CA ALA A 596 -28.60 -7.84 18.05
C ALA A 596 -27.84 -8.05 16.73
N ILE A 597 -26.59 -7.64 16.70
CA ILE A 597 -25.67 -7.92 15.60
C ILE A 597 -24.66 -8.94 16.12
N THR A 598 -24.71 -10.13 15.54
CA THR A 598 -23.77 -11.20 15.85
C THR A 598 -23.33 -11.83 14.54
N HIS A 599 -22.06 -12.18 14.44
CA HIS A 599 -21.52 -12.88 13.27
C HIS A 599 -21.01 -14.27 13.67
N PRO A 600 -21.85 -15.31 13.61
CA PRO A 600 -21.48 -16.65 14.03
C PRO A 600 -20.46 -17.34 13.10
N LEU A 601 -20.27 -16.85 11.85
CA LEU A 601 -19.43 -17.51 10.86
C LEU A 601 -17.94 -17.14 10.89
N TRP A 602 -17.57 -16.12 11.64
CA TRP A 602 -16.19 -15.63 11.69
C TRP A 602 -15.39 -16.21 12.86
N GLY A 603 -15.87 -17.26 13.49
CA GLY A 603 -15.28 -17.88 14.65
C GLY A 603 -13.79 -18.20 14.54
N LYS A 604 -13.35 -19.14 15.33
CA LYS A 604 -11.96 -19.60 15.36
C LYS A 604 -11.64 -20.43 14.12
N ARG A 605 -10.56 -20.12 13.44
CA ARG A 605 -9.96 -20.95 12.38
C ARG A 605 -8.45 -21.00 12.58
N SER A 606 -7.84 -22.09 12.16
CA SER A 606 -6.40 -22.26 12.24
C SER A 606 -5.85 -23.06 11.06
N ASN A 607 -4.57 -22.88 10.79
CA ASN A 607 -3.82 -23.67 9.83
C ASN A 607 -2.49 -24.10 10.45
N THR A 608 -2.18 -25.38 10.38
CA THR A 608 -0.86 -25.93 10.74
C THR A 608 -0.19 -26.42 9.48
N ALA A 609 1.08 -26.10 9.29
CA ALA A 609 1.79 -26.51 8.11
C ALA A 609 3.21 -27.00 8.42
N PHE A 610 3.67 -27.94 7.57
CA PHE A 610 5.06 -28.37 7.48
C PHE A 610 5.59 -28.00 6.10
N PHE A 611 6.82 -27.52 6.03
CA PHE A 611 7.42 -27.09 4.76
C PHE A 611 8.91 -27.40 4.73
N ALA A 612 9.39 -27.63 3.50
CA ALA A 612 10.81 -27.85 3.24
C ALA A 612 11.21 -27.13 1.96
N MET A 613 12.43 -26.62 1.93
CA MET A 613 13.09 -26.09 0.75
C MET A 613 14.52 -26.64 0.70
N ALA A 614 14.98 -27.02 -0.48
CA ALA A 614 16.35 -27.39 -0.74
C ALA A 614 16.82 -26.72 -2.03
N GLU A 615 17.95 -26.03 -1.98
CA GLU A 615 18.64 -25.45 -3.10
C GLU A 615 19.99 -26.14 -3.28
N VAL A 616 20.20 -26.71 -4.45
CA VAL A 616 21.45 -27.36 -4.84
C VAL A 616 22.11 -26.50 -5.90
N GLY A 617 23.27 -25.95 -5.60
CA GLY A 617 24.14 -25.23 -6.54
C GLY A 617 25.21 -26.13 -7.16
N TRP A 618 25.39 -26.03 -8.48
CA TRP A 618 26.46 -26.67 -9.20
C TRP A 618 27.43 -25.65 -9.77
N GLN A 619 28.73 -25.73 -9.34
CA GLN A 619 29.81 -24.82 -9.71
C GLN A 619 29.47 -23.32 -9.58
N SER A 620 28.54 -22.95 -8.72
CA SER A 620 27.97 -21.60 -8.64
C SER A 620 27.45 -21.05 -9.98
N LYS A 621 27.05 -21.93 -10.90
CA LYS A 621 26.56 -21.59 -12.24
C LYS A 621 25.13 -22.01 -12.49
N ILE A 622 24.70 -23.15 -11.94
CA ILE A 622 23.34 -23.66 -12.06
C ILE A 622 22.83 -23.97 -10.65
N TYR A 623 21.59 -23.57 -10.37
CA TYR A 623 20.93 -23.82 -9.11
C TYR A 623 19.58 -24.48 -9.35
N LEU A 624 19.30 -25.57 -8.60
CA LEU A 624 18.03 -26.26 -8.55
C LEU A 624 17.39 -26.01 -7.18
N THR A 625 16.20 -25.42 -7.17
CA THR A 625 15.42 -25.18 -5.95
C THR A 625 14.20 -26.10 -5.93
N LEU A 626 14.06 -26.87 -4.87
CA LEU A 626 12.90 -27.74 -4.60
C LEU A 626 12.18 -27.21 -3.36
N THR A 627 10.86 -27.07 -3.45
CA THR A 627 10.03 -26.60 -2.33
C THR A 627 8.79 -27.45 -2.19
N GLY A 628 8.43 -27.79 -0.98
CA GLY A 628 7.20 -28.48 -0.66
C GLY A 628 6.58 -27.95 0.64
N ARG A 629 5.25 -27.79 0.64
CA ARG A 629 4.49 -27.39 1.83
C ARG A 629 3.24 -28.26 1.96
N ALA A 630 2.97 -28.71 3.17
CA ALA A 630 1.78 -29.47 3.54
C ALA A 630 0.99 -28.69 4.61
N ASP A 631 -0.21 -28.23 4.27
CA ASP A 631 -1.11 -27.46 5.13
C ASP A 631 -2.24 -28.32 5.66
N LYS A 632 -2.66 -28.07 6.92
CA LYS A 632 -3.82 -28.68 7.57
C LYS A 632 -4.73 -27.59 8.12
N PRO A 633 -5.60 -26.98 7.30
CA PRO A 633 -6.57 -25.99 7.74
C PRO A 633 -7.71 -26.62 8.56
N SER A 634 -8.20 -25.90 9.59
CA SER A 634 -9.28 -26.36 10.48
C SER A 634 -10.68 -26.20 9.88
N ASP A 635 -10.84 -25.31 8.91
CA ASP A 635 -12.12 -24.91 8.29
C ASP A 635 -12.37 -25.54 6.92
N TYR A 636 -11.63 -26.59 6.60
CA TYR A 636 -11.80 -27.31 5.35
C TYR A 636 -13.01 -28.27 5.40
N PRO A 637 -13.99 -28.14 4.49
CA PRO A 637 -15.25 -28.86 4.58
C PRO A 637 -15.17 -30.36 4.19
N SER A 638 -14.01 -30.88 3.78
CA SER A 638 -13.88 -32.28 3.33
C SER A 638 -13.61 -33.25 4.47
N THR A 639 -14.32 -34.36 4.47
CA THR A 639 -14.14 -35.47 5.41
C THR A 639 -12.97 -36.39 5.07
N SER A 640 -12.37 -36.30 3.86
CA SER A 640 -11.47 -37.33 3.35
C SER A 640 -10.02 -36.95 3.12
N LYS A 641 -9.64 -35.65 3.00
CA LYS A 641 -8.26 -35.23 2.76
C LYS A 641 -7.91 -33.95 3.55
N ASN A 642 -7.51 -34.13 4.79
CA ASN A 642 -7.20 -33.02 5.69
C ASN A 642 -5.85 -32.31 5.41
N ILE A 643 -5.04 -32.81 4.45
CA ILE A 643 -3.71 -32.26 4.14
C ILE A 643 -3.65 -31.77 2.71
N VAL A 644 -3.24 -30.52 2.55
CA VAL A 644 -3.09 -29.80 1.28
C VAL A 644 -1.61 -29.72 0.94
N PHE A 645 -1.16 -30.37 -0.14
CA PHE A 645 0.24 -30.35 -0.55
C PHE A 645 0.46 -29.41 -1.74
N SER A 646 1.50 -28.56 -1.63
CA SER A 646 1.89 -27.52 -2.59
C SER A 646 3.38 -27.68 -2.96
N PRO A 647 3.71 -28.40 -4.06
CA PRO A 647 5.08 -28.56 -4.53
C PRO A 647 5.54 -27.43 -5.45
N SER A 648 6.86 -27.20 -5.53
CA SER A 648 7.48 -26.29 -6.48
C SER A 648 8.89 -26.76 -6.85
N VAL A 649 9.26 -26.55 -8.12
CA VAL A 649 10.60 -26.83 -8.66
C VAL A 649 11.05 -25.62 -9.47
N GLY A 650 12.28 -25.17 -9.25
CA GLY A 650 12.86 -24.05 -9.95
C GLY A 650 14.31 -24.25 -10.34
N VAL A 651 14.70 -23.65 -11.44
CA VAL A 651 16.08 -23.68 -11.95
C VAL A 651 16.51 -22.26 -12.29
N SER A 652 17.74 -21.92 -11.90
CA SER A 652 18.42 -20.73 -12.41
C SER A 652 19.79 -21.11 -12.97
N ALA A 653 20.16 -20.50 -14.10
CA ALA A 653 21.45 -20.74 -14.78
C ALA A 653 22.11 -19.41 -15.13
N LEU A 654 23.34 -19.23 -14.66
CA LEU A 654 24.14 -18.01 -14.89
C LEU A 654 24.83 -18.08 -16.26
N LEU A 655 24.09 -17.68 -17.31
CA LEU A 655 24.55 -17.83 -18.71
C LEU A 655 25.86 -17.11 -18.97
N HIS A 656 26.11 -15.96 -18.36
CA HIS A 656 27.34 -15.18 -18.53
C HIS A 656 28.59 -15.94 -18.08
N GLN A 657 28.45 -17.00 -17.28
CA GLN A 657 29.58 -17.86 -16.88
C GLN A 657 29.88 -18.98 -17.90
N PHE A 658 28.97 -19.22 -18.87
CA PHE A 658 29.16 -20.20 -19.94
C PHE A 658 29.52 -19.57 -21.28
N ILE A 659 29.06 -18.34 -21.50
CA ILE A 659 29.22 -17.60 -22.74
C ILE A 659 30.45 -16.71 -22.60
N GLY A 660 31.45 -16.87 -23.44
CA GLY A 660 32.71 -16.12 -23.41
C GLY A 660 32.59 -14.67 -23.92
N ILE A 661 31.51 -13.98 -23.57
CA ILE A 661 31.31 -12.55 -23.93
C ILE A 661 32.09 -11.70 -22.93
N ASP A 662 32.65 -10.60 -23.43
CA ASP A 662 33.34 -9.62 -22.60
C ASP A 662 32.40 -9.09 -21.51
N LYS A 663 32.86 -9.09 -20.26
CA LYS A 663 32.11 -8.65 -19.09
C LYS A 663 31.78 -7.14 -19.14
N ASP A 664 32.53 -6.36 -19.88
CA ASP A 664 32.23 -4.94 -20.11
C ASP A 664 31.04 -4.75 -21.05
N ILE A 665 30.70 -5.76 -21.88
CA ILE A 665 29.52 -5.75 -22.75
C ILE A 665 28.33 -6.41 -22.06
N LEU A 666 28.50 -7.66 -21.59
CA LEU A 666 27.47 -8.44 -20.88
C LEU A 666 27.99 -8.84 -19.49
N SER A 667 27.78 -7.95 -18.53
CA SER A 667 28.28 -8.14 -17.16
C SER A 667 27.51 -9.21 -16.39
N TYR A 668 26.23 -9.44 -16.73
CA TYR A 668 25.40 -10.44 -16.10
C TYR A 668 24.37 -10.99 -17.08
N ALA A 669 24.11 -12.28 -17.03
CA ALA A 669 23.00 -12.94 -17.71
C ALA A 669 22.57 -14.19 -16.94
N LYS A 670 21.29 -14.27 -16.61
CA LYS A 670 20.67 -15.38 -15.89
C LYS A 670 19.39 -15.81 -16.61
N LEU A 671 19.31 -17.09 -16.92
CA LEU A 671 18.07 -17.74 -17.34
C LEU A 671 17.45 -18.42 -16.12
N ARG A 672 16.16 -18.22 -15.89
CA ARG A 672 15.41 -18.83 -14.79
C ARG A 672 14.10 -19.43 -15.29
N GLY A 673 13.65 -20.46 -14.59
CA GLY A 673 12.38 -21.10 -14.91
C GLY A 673 11.88 -21.96 -13.77
N GLY A 674 10.59 -22.23 -13.76
CA GLY A 674 10.03 -23.04 -12.73
C GLY A 674 8.59 -23.48 -12.94
N TYR A 675 8.25 -24.49 -12.19
CA TYR A 675 6.95 -25.09 -12.07
C TYR A 675 6.50 -25.07 -10.62
N SER A 676 5.25 -24.74 -10.37
CA SER A 676 4.65 -24.83 -9.04
C SER A 676 3.17 -25.19 -9.11
N GLN A 677 2.71 -25.88 -8.09
CA GLN A 677 1.30 -26.13 -7.87
C GLN A 677 0.93 -25.75 -6.44
N VAL A 678 0.07 -24.76 -6.31
CA VAL A 678 -0.44 -24.29 -5.02
C VAL A 678 -1.91 -24.68 -4.91
N ALA A 679 -2.26 -25.38 -3.83
CA ALA A 679 -3.62 -25.80 -3.59
C ALA A 679 -4.25 -24.94 -2.49
N ALA A 680 -5.44 -24.41 -2.77
CA ALA A 680 -6.22 -23.60 -1.84
C ALA A 680 -7.35 -24.44 -1.25
N PRO A 681 -7.44 -24.57 0.09
CA PRO A 681 -8.65 -25.08 0.69
C PRO A 681 -9.78 -24.08 0.48
N MET A 682 -10.94 -24.55 0.10
CA MET A 682 -12.14 -23.73 0.11
C MET A 682 -12.66 -23.62 1.53
N SER A 683 -12.53 -22.46 2.13
CA SER A 683 -13.19 -22.18 3.40
C SER A 683 -14.63 -21.72 3.18
N TYR A 684 -15.50 -22.00 4.13
CA TYR A 684 -16.88 -21.48 4.09
C TYR A 684 -16.91 -19.94 4.00
N ALA A 685 -15.93 -19.26 4.58
CA ALA A 685 -15.76 -17.81 4.46
C ALA A 685 -15.32 -17.39 3.04
N GLY A 686 -14.49 -18.20 2.35
CA GLY A 686 -14.04 -17.96 0.98
C GLY A 686 -15.12 -18.22 -0.07
N LEU A 687 -16.14 -18.97 0.25
CA LEU A 687 -17.24 -19.28 -0.67
C LEU A 687 -18.15 -18.08 -0.93
N GLY A 688 -17.90 -16.92 -0.31
CA GLY A 688 -18.69 -15.70 -0.59
C GLY A 688 -20.20 -15.96 -0.44
N VAL A 689 -20.59 -16.90 0.45
CA VAL A 689 -21.99 -17.12 0.75
C VAL A 689 -22.50 -15.78 1.24
N ALA A 690 -23.12 -15.06 0.34
CA ALA A 690 -23.70 -13.77 0.64
C ALA A 690 -24.55 -13.96 1.90
N GLU A 691 -24.45 -13.01 2.82
CA GLU A 691 -25.33 -12.99 4.01
C GLU A 691 -26.80 -13.16 3.65
N THR A 692 -27.14 -12.85 2.40
CA THR A 692 -28.49 -12.94 1.82
C THR A 692 -28.98 -14.37 1.52
N SER A 693 -28.09 -15.36 1.41
CA SER A 693 -28.50 -16.77 1.16
C SER A 693 -28.68 -17.60 2.45
N ARG A 694 -28.59 -16.97 3.62
CA ARG A 694 -28.87 -17.58 4.91
C ARG A 694 -30.36 -17.54 5.19
N ALA A 695 -31.03 -18.64 4.93
CA ALA A 695 -32.42 -18.78 5.38
C ALA A 695 -32.45 -19.14 6.87
N TRP A 696 -33.08 -18.30 7.69
CA TRP A 696 -33.52 -18.67 9.01
C TRP A 696 -34.68 -19.69 8.87
N ILE A 697 -34.45 -20.92 9.19
CA ILE A 697 -35.51 -21.92 9.31
C ILE A 697 -35.65 -22.26 10.81
N GLY A 698 -36.54 -21.56 11.49
CA GLY A 698 -36.70 -21.67 12.96
C GLY A 698 -35.49 -21.13 13.72
N ASN A 699 -35.13 -21.70 14.88
CA ASN A 699 -33.97 -21.31 15.70
C ASN A 699 -32.65 -21.93 15.26
N THR A 700 -32.57 -22.58 14.10
CA THR A 700 -31.39 -23.25 13.58
C THR A 700 -30.94 -22.63 12.26
N TYR A 701 -29.64 -22.37 12.13
CA TYR A 701 -29.02 -22.02 10.84
C TYR A 701 -29.02 -23.27 9.97
N SER A 702 -29.72 -23.24 8.83
CA SER A 702 -29.55 -24.23 7.78
C SER A 702 -28.53 -23.73 6.79
N PHE A 703 -27.41 -24.42 6.69
CA PHE A 703 -26.52 -24.27 5.55
C PHE A 703 -27.14 -25.00 4.35
N PRO A 704 -27.05 -24.42 3.12
CA PRO A 704 -27.34 -25.22 1.94
C PRO A 704 -26.46 -26.48 1.97
N ASN A 705 -26.96 -27.60 1.47
CA ASN A 705 -26.24 -28.87 1.39
C ASN A 705 -24.99 -28.67 0.54
N TYR A 706 -23.85 -28.45 1.16
CA TYR A 706 -22.56 -28.42 0.47
C TYR A 706 -22.18 -29.86 0.05
N PRO A 707 -21.58 -30.02 -1.13
CA PRO A 707 -20.98 -31.31 -1.48
C PRO A 707 -19.95 -31.68 -0.41
N THR A 708 -20.02 -32.92 0.10
CA THR A 708 -19.10 -33.42 1.12
C THR A 708 -17.77 -33.89 0.54
N ASP A 709 -17.68 -34.00 -0.78
CA ASP A 709 -16.53 -34.47 -1.55
C ASP A 709 -15.77 -33.37 -2.31
N LEU A 710 -15.83 -32.14 -1.81
CA LEU A 710 -15.14 -30.98 -2.41
C LEU A 710 -13.67 -31.28 -2.61
N GLN A 711 -13.18 -31.04 -3.84
CA GLN A 711 -11.76 -31.08 -4.18
C GLN A 711 -11.11 -29.74 -3.89
N LEU A 712 -9.79 -29.76 -3.75
CA LEU A 712 -9.01 -28.53 -3.59
C LEU A 712 -9.01 -27.73 -4.90
N GLU A 713 -9.24 -26.42 -4.79
CA GLU A 713 -8.88 -25.48 -5.85
C GLU A 713 -7.36 -25.53 -6.03
N ARG A 714 -6.89 -25.77 -7.26
CA ARG A 714 -5.46 -25.89 -7.57
C ARG A 714 -5.03 -24.90 -8.62
N THR A 715 -4.00 -24.13 -8.30
CA THR A 715 -3.32 -23.26 -9.26
C THR A 715 -2.00 -23.89 -9.68
N THR A 716 -1.90 -24.25 -10.94
CA THR A 716 -0.64 -24.70 -11.57
C THR A 716 -0.02 -23.53 -12.32
N SER A 717 1.27 -23.31 -12.13
CA SER A 717 2.02 -22.18 -12.71
C SER A 717 3.31 -22.63 -13.36
N TYR A 718 3.58 -22.09 -14.55
CA TYR A 718 4.85 -22.19 -15.27
C TYR A 718 5.41 -20.80 -15.48
N GLU A 719 6.72 -20.64 -15.30
CA GLU A 719 7.39 -19.37 -15.46
C GLU A 719 8.74 -19.58 -16.14
N ILE A 720 9.10 -18.69 -17.07
CA ILE A 720 10.43 -18.57 -17.64
C ILE A 720 10.82 -17.09 -17.68
N GLY A 721 12.07 -16.80 -17.34
CA GLY A 721 12.54 -15.42 -17.30
C GLY A 721 14.02 -15.31 -17.64
N LEU A 722 14.39 -14.12 -18.12
CA LEU A 722 15.74 -13.74 -18.47
C LEU A 722 16.09 -12.43 -17.77
N ASP A 723 17.19 -12.43 -17.02
CA ASP A 723 17.72 -11.25 -16.35
C ASP A 723 19.10 -10.96 -16.94
N THR A 724 19.31 -9.73 -17.47
CA THR A 724 20.61 -9.35 -18.06
C THR A 724 21.04 -7.97 -17.60
N GLN A 725 22.36 -7.76 -17.56
CA GLN A 725 22.99 -6.48 -17.34
C GLN A 725 24.04 -6.23 -18.41
N TRP A 726 23.87 -5.13 -19.12
CA TRP A 726 24.72 -4.71 -20.25
C TRP A 726 25.49 -3.46 -19.86
N PHE A 727 26.76 -3.40 -20.26
CA PHE A 727 27.62 -2.23 -20.05
C PHE A 727 27.69 -1.76 -18.58
N ASN A 728 27.41 -2.65 -17.62
CA ASN A 728 27.31 -2.37 -16.18
C ASN A 728 26.22 -1.36 -15.76
N ASN A 729 25.48 -0.77 -16.69
CA ASN A 729 24.53 0.31 -16.41
C ASN A 729 23.14 0.14 -17.04
N LEU A 730 22.93 -0.84 -17.91
CA LEU A 730 21.64 -1.15 -18.52
C LEU A 730 21.18 -2.53 -18.07
N SER A 731 20.17 -2.59 -17.23
CA SER A 731 19.57 -3.84 -16.74
C SER A 731 18.25 -4.11 -17.44
N PHE A 732 18.07 -5.35 -17.89
CA PHE A 732 16.84 -5.82 -18.52
C PHE A 732 16.37 -7.11 -17.84
N ASN A 733 15.09 -7.14 -17.50
CA ASN A 733 14.42 -8.31 -16.94
C ASN A 733 13.15 -8.57 -17.74
N ALA A 734 12.94 -9.81 -18.15
CA ALA A 734 11.71 -10.24 -18.80
C ALA A 734 11.22 -11.57 -18.23
N THR A 735 9.93 -11.70 -18.04
CA THR A 735 9.30 -12.92 -17.53
C THR A 735 8.05 -13.22 -18.34
N PHE A 736 7.93 -14.44 -18.84
CA PHE A 736 6.69 -15.01 -19.34
C PHE A 736 6.13 -15.96 -18.29
N TYR A 737 4.82 -15.92 -18.06
CA TYR A 737 4.12 -16.83 -17.16
C TYR A 737 2.84 -17.38 -17.76
N HIS A 738 2.48 -18.58 -17.31
CA HIS A 738 1.22 -19.23 -17.60
C HIS A 738 0.68 -19.89 -16.33
N THR A 739 -0.53 -19.55 -15.93
CA THR A 739 -1.19 -20.12 -14.75
C THR A 739 -2.57 -20.66 -15.10
N ARG A 740 -2.95 -21.75 -14.45
CA ARG A 740 -4.24 -22.41 -14.61
C ARG A 740 -4.79 -22.80 -13.24
N THR A 741 -5.98 -22.29 -12.92
CA THR A 741 -6.66 -22.59 -11.65
C THR A 741 -7.91 -23.39 -11.95
N ASN A 742 -7.97 -24.62 -11.44
CA ASN A 742 -9.05 -25.57 -11.65
C ASN A 742 -9.76 -25.95 -10.35
N ASN A 743 -10.83 -26.75 -10.46
CA ASN A 743 -11.69 -27.21 -9.37
C ASN A 743 -12.35 -26.05 -8.61
N GLN A 744 -12.62 -24.91 -9.27
CA GLN A 744 -13.28 -23.80 -8.63
C GLN A 744 -14.76 -24.11 -8.40
N LEU A 745 -15.23 -23.83 -7.19
CA LEU A 745 -16.63 -24.05 -6.84
C LEU A 745 -17.48 -22.92 -7.40
N VAL A 746 -18.53 -23.26 -8.12
CA VAL A 746 -19.55 -22.34 -8.62
C VAL A 746 -20.73 -22.35 -7.66
N PRO A 747 -20.99 -21.28 -6.88
CA PRO A 747 -21.89 -21.29 -5.73
C PRO A 747 -23.37 -21.61 -6.05
N ILE A 748 -23.89 -21.17 -7.18
CA ILE A 748 -25.32 -21.27 -7.49
C ILE A 748 -25.74 -22.75 -7.66
N VAL A 749 -24.88 -23.56 -8.26
CA VAL A 749 -25.11 -24.98 -8.52
C VAL A 749 -24.25 -25.89 -7.65
N TRP A 750 -23.36 -25.33 -6.84
CA TRP A 750 -22.40 -26.04 -6.00
C TRP A 750 -21.58 -27.11 -6.76
N GLN A 751 -21.26 -26.80 -8.02
CA GLN A 751 -20.44 -27.67 -8.86
C GLN A 751 -18.99 -27.14 -8.91
N GLN A 752 -18.02 -28.05 -8.80
CA GLN A 752 -16.62 -27.81 -8.97
C GLN A 752 -16.21 -27.97 -10.44
N ALA A 753 -16.65 -27.05 -11.30
CA ALA A 753 -16.41 -27.10 -12.73
C ALA A 753 -15.75 -25.82 -13.24
N GLY A 754 -15.47 -24.86 -12.36
CA GLY A 754 -14.83 -23.60 -12.73
C GLY A 754 -13.35 -23.78 -13.02
N GLU A 755 -12.87 -23.26 -14.15
CA GLU A 755 -11.47 -23.21 -14.51
C GLU A 755 -11.11 -21.87 -15.15
N VAL A 756 -10.00 -21.26 -14.69
CA VAL A 756 -9.51 -19.97 -15.15
C VAL A 756 -8.03 -20.07 -15.51
N GLN A 757 -7.67 -19.49 -16.65
CA GLN A 757 -6.31 -19.37 -17.15
C GLN A 757 -5.87 -17.90 -17.14
N ASN A 758 -4.63 -17.64 -16.72
CA ASN A 758 -3.95 -16.36 -16.91
C ASN A 758 -2.60 -16.60 -17.57
N GLN A 759 -2.24 -15.76 -18.53
CA GLN A 759 -0.92 -15.76 -19.16
C GLN A 759 -0.49 -14.33 -19.48
N GLY A 760 0.80 -14.07 -19.40
CA GLY A 760 1.28 -12.72 -19.64
C GLY A 760 2.79 -12.60 -19.68
N VAL A 761 3.20 -11.36 -19.92
CA VAL A 761 4.60 -10.95 -20.00
C VAL A 761 4.81 -9.77 -19.07
N GLU A 762 5.90 -9.81 -18.32
CA GLU A 762 6.39 -8.73 -17.47
C GLU A 762 7.77 -8.34 -17.93
N VAL A 763 8.01 -7.04 -18.08
CA VAL A 763 9.30 -6.48 -18.52
C VAL A 763 9.67 -5.34 -17.58
N ALA A 764 10.95 -5.29 -17.21
CA ALA A 764 11.53 -4.15 -16.54
C ALA A 764 12.87 -3.81 -17.20
N LEU A 765 13.03 -2.53 -17.54
CA LEU A 765 14.24 -1.98 -18.14
C LEU A 765 14.73 -0.84 -17.26
N ARG A 766 15.99 -0.89 -16.84
CA ARG A 766 16.61 0.15 -16.02
C ARG A 766 17.91 0.61 -16.64
N TYR A 767 18.10 1.92 -16.68
CA TYR A 767 19.34 2.55 -17.10
C TYR A 767 19.84 3.51 -16.02
N THR A 768 21.11 3.38 -15.67
CA THR A 768 21.81 4.30 -14.77
C THR A 768 22.93 4.98 -15.54
N TYR A 769 22.84 6.30 -15.72
CA TYR A 769 23.90 7.07 -16.33
C TYR A 769 25.08 7.15 -15.37
N PRO A 770 26.28 6.66 -15.78
CA PRO A 770 27.43 6.68 -14.90
C PRO A 770 27.80 8.11 -14.53
N ASN A 771 28.11 8.31 -13.26
CA ASN A 771 28.51 9.61 -12.72
C ASN A 771 29.73 10.16 -13.48
N THR A 772 29.52 11.16 -14.29
CA THR A 772 30.61 11.83 -14.98
C THR A 772 31.07 13.03 -14.14
N SER A 773 32.29 13.51 -14.40
CA SER A 773 32.86 14.71 -13.77
C SER A 773 31.99 15.98 -13.86
N LYS A 774 30.87 15.95 -14.60
CA LYS A 774 29.91 17.05 -14.77
C LYS A 774 28.83 17.13 -13.70
N GLY A 775 28.78 16.20 -12.75
CA GLY A 775 27.92 16.26 -11.55
C GLY A 775 26.44 16.02 -11.79
N VAL A 776 26.02 15.47 -12.95
CA VAL A 776 24.65 15.04 -13.21
C VAL A 776 24.57 13.52 -13.11
N ASN A 777 23.71 13.03 -12.20
CA ASN A 777 23.34 11.62 -12.13
C ASN A 777 21.94 11.46 -12.68
N TRP A 778 21.72 10.49 -13.54
CA TRP A 778 20.42 10.17 -14.06
C TRP A 778 20.16 8.68 -14.01
N GLU A 779 19.07 8.33 -13.43
CA GLU A 779 18.59 6.97 -13.35
C GLU A 779 17.14 6.92 -13.83
N THR A 780 16.80 5.90 -14.61
CA THR A 780 15.45 5.71 -15.12
C THR A 780 15.08 4.26 -15.19
N GLN A 781 13.81 3.97 -14.94
CA GLN A 781 13.25 2.62 -15.03
C GLN A 781 11.90 2.65 -15.74
N LEU A 782 11.72 1.74 -16.68
CA LEU A 782 10.46 1.45 -17.34
C LEU A 782 10.01 0.05 -16.91
N VAL A 783 8.76 -0.06 -16.48
CA VAL A 783 8.08 -1.35 -16.24
C VAL A 783 6.89 -1.47 -17.17
N ALA A 784 6.66 -2.68 -17.68
CA ALA A 784 5.53 -2.98 -18.55
C ALA A 784 5.01 -4.37 -18.23
N SER A 785 3.69 -4.55 -18.23
CA SER A 785 3.08 -5.86 -18.06
C SER A 785 1.77 -5.99 -18.82
N THR A 786 1.51 -7.20 -19.27
CA THR A 786 0.25 -7.60 -19.87
C THR A 786 -0.23 -8.91 -19.25
N ASN A 787 -1.54 -9.08 -19.14
CA ASN A 787 -2.17 -10.31 -18.68
C ASN A 787 -3.42 -10.59 -19.49
N LYS A 788 -3.54 -11.81 -20.01
CA LYS A 788 -4.76 -12.32 -20.61
C LYS A 788 -5.40 -13.36 -19.71
N ASN A 789 -6.58 -13.02 -19.24
CA ASN A 789 -7.43 -13.90 -18.46
C ASN A 789 -8.40 -14.64 -19.38
N LYS A 790 -8.69 -15.91 -19.11
CA LYS A 790 -9.68 -16.68 -19.85
C LYS A 790 -10.38 -17.67 -18.93
N ILE A 791 -11.71 -17.70 -18.98
CA ILE A 791 -12.54 -18.73 -18.36
C ILE A 791 -12.53 -19.94 -19.28
N MET A 792 -11.93 -21.03 -18.83
CA MET A 792 -11.74 -22.25 -19.61
C MET A 792 -12.90 -23.22 -19.49
N SER A 793 -13.59 -23.20 -18.34
CA SER A 793 -14.75 -24.04 -18.06
C SER A 793 -15.68 -23.38 -17.03
N LEU A 794 -16.98 -23.48 -17.28
CA LEU A 794 -18.05 -23.13 -16.36
C LEU A 794 -19.23 -24.10 -16.57
N PRO A 795 -19.95 -24.49 -15.51
CA PRO A 795 -21.12 -25.37 -15.64
C PRO A 795 -22.31 -24.70 -16.38
N HIS A 796 -22.40 -23.36 -16.30
CA HIS A 796 -23.37 -22.53 -17.00
C HIS A 796 -22.92 -21.06 -16.93
N GLU A 797 -23.53 -20.21 -17.74
CA GLU A 797 -23.33 -18.76 -17.69
C GLU A 797 -23.82 -18.18 -16.34
N ILE A 798 -23.04 -17.26 -15.78
CA ILE A 798 -23.31 -16.67 -14.47
C ILE A 798 -23.39 -15.15 -14.60
N ALA A 799 -24.58 -14.60 -14.36
CA ALA A 799 -24.74 -13.16 -14.22
C ALA A 799 -24.35 -12.73 -12.79
N ASN A 800 -23.42 -11.79 -12.66
CA ASN A 800 -22.96 -11.25 -11.39
C ASN A 800 -22.87 -9.71 -11.47
N GLY A 801 -23.97 -9.07 -11.13
CA GLY A 801 -24.10 -7.62 -11.27
C GLY A 801 -24.08 -7.21 -12.73
N MET A 802 -23.06 -6.39 -13.11
CA MET A 802 -22.86 -5.98 -14.49
C MET A 802 -22.01 -6.95 -15.31
N TYR A 803 -21.38 -7.91 -14.65
CA TYR A 803 -20.54 -8.90 -15.31
C TYR A 803 -21.35 -10.12 -15.67
N THR A 804 -20.98 -10.74 -16.76
CA THR A 804 -21.48 -12.06 -17.13
C THR A 804 -20.29 -12.98 -17.38
N LEU A 805 -20.19 -14.04 -16.58
CA LEU A 805 -19.13 -15.03 -16.71
C LEU A 805 -19.59 -16.09 -17.73
N ARG A 806 -18.80 -16.26 -18.81
CA ARG A 806 -19.06 -17.24 -19.88
C ARG A 806 -17.79 -18.04 -20.14
N GLU A 807 -17.94 -19.29 -20.47
CA GLU A 807 -16.84 -20.09 -20.99
C GLU A 807 -16.27 -19.45 -22.27
N GLY A 808 -14.94 -19.39 -22.36
CA GLY A 808 -14.21 -18.70 -23.43
C GLY A 808 -14.06 -17.20 -23.24
N GLY A 809 -14.81 -16.56 -22.34
CA GLY A 809 -14.73 -15.15 -22.00
C GLY A 809 -13.65 -14.84 -20.94
N GLU A 810 -13.60 -13.59 -20.49
CA GLU A 810 -12.71 -13.11 -19.42
C GLU A 810 -13.50 -12.82 -18.14
N ILE A 811 -12.84 -12.96 -16.98
CA ILE A 811 -13.36 -12.36 -15.76
C ILE A 811 -13.19 -10.84 -15.88
N GLY A 812 -14.29 -10.13 -15.98
CA GLY A 812 -14.31 -8.69 -16.28
C GLY A 812 -15.02 -8.34 -17.58
N ASP A 813 -15.50 -9.33 -18.32
CA ASP A 813 -16.33 -9.13 -19.49
C ASP A 813 -17.69 -8.56 -19.11
N ILE A 814 -18.12 -7.56 -19.88
CA ILE A 814 -19.41 -6.90 -19.76
C ILE A 814 -20.20 -7.15 -21.03
N TYR A 815 -21.47 -7.50 -20.88
CA TYR A 815 -22.39 -7.76 -21.98
C TYR A 815 -23.60 -6.85 -21.89
N ASP A 816 -24.19 -6.55 -23.04
CA ASP A 816 -25.47 -5.85 -23.12
C ASP A 816 -26.67 -6.79 -22.78
N ALA A 817 -27.87 -6.25 -22.74
CA ALA A 817 -29.10 -7.00 -22.48
C ALA A 817 -29.40 -8.06 -23.56
N ASN A 818 -28.85 -7.95 -24.76
CA ASN A 818 -28.97 -8.88 -25.87
C ASN A 818 -27.90 -9.97 -25.87
N GLY A 819 -27.00 -9.94 -24.90
CA GLY A 819 -25.88 -10.88 -24.78
C GLY A 819 -24.67 -10.58 -25.67
N ASN A 820 -24.57 -9.40 -26.28
CA ASN A 820 -23.39 -8.98 -27.05
C ASN A 820 -22.31 -8.48 -26.09
N LYS A 821 -21.06 -8.88 -26.32
CA LYS A 821 -19.94 -8.41 -25.53
C LYS A 821 -19.66 -6.94 -25.83
N LEU A 822 -19.75 -6.09 -24.79
CA LEU A 822 -19.39 -4.68 -24.85
C LEU A 822 -17.87 -4.50 -24.75
N GLY A 823 -17.20 -5.30 -23.94
CA GLY A 823 -15.75 -5.30 -23.75
C GLY A 823 -15.34 -5.94 -22.43
N SER A 824 -14.07 -5.80 -22.08
CA SER A 824 -13.52 -6.27 -20.81
C SER A 824 -13.06 -5.10 -19.95
N THR A 825 -13.21 -5.19 -18.64
CA THR A 825 -12.65 -4.20 -17.70
C THR A 825 -11.16 -4.40 -17.45
N ASN A 826 -10.55 -5.46 -17.97
CA ASN A 826 -9.13 -5.73 -17.82
C ASN A 826 -8.28 -4.79 -18.70
N PRO A 827 -7.11 -4.31 -18.23
CA PRO A 827 -6.18 -3.60 -19.08
C PRO A 827 -5.47 -4.54 -20.05
N ASP A 828 -5.15 -4.05 -21.24
CA ASP A 828 -4.25 -4.75 -22.18
C ASP A 828 -2.80 -4.63 -21.73
N TRP A 829 -2.40 -3.41 -21.31
CA TRP A 829 -1.07 -3.11 -20.79
C TRP A 829 -1.14 -2.18 -19.58
N LEU A 830 -0.28 -2.45 -18.62
CA LEU A 830 0.08 -1.55 -17.52
C LEU A 830 1.53 -1.14 -17.69
N LEU A 831 1.77 0.18 -17.68
CA LEU A 831 3.09 0.77 -17.87
C LEU A 831 3.41 1.71 -16.71
N GLY A 832 4.67 1.71 -16.29
CA GLY A 832 5.22 2.67 -15.34
C GLY A 832 6.58 3.18 -15.82
N TRP A 833 6.78 4.48 -15.77
CA TRP A 833 8.06 5.11 -16.07
C TRP A 833 8.45 6.03 -14.93
N GLN A 834 9.51 5.67 -14.23
CA GLN A 834 10.08 6.49 -13.18
C GLN A 834 11.48 6.97 -13.55
N GLY A 835 11.86 8.11 -13.02
CA GLY A 835 13.18 8.67 -13.20
C GLY A 835 13.61 9.49 -11.99
N LYS A 836 14.92 9.46 -11.76
CA LYS A 836 15.61 10.30 -10.79
C LYS A 836 16.73 11.05 -11.50
N ILE A 837 16.76 12.36 -11.36
CA ILE A 837 17.81 13.22 -11.88
C ILE A 837 18.38 13.99 -10.69
N SER A 838 19.67 13.81 -10.42
CA SER A 838 20.38 14.51 -9.36
C SER A 838 21.41 15.46 -9.97
N TYR A 839 21.36 16.73 -9.56
CA TYR A 839 22.33 17.75 -9.96
C TYR A 839 22.70 18.62 -8.77
N LYS A 840 23.96 18.54 -8.34
CA LYS A 840 24.44 19.20 -7.12
C LYS A 840 23.59 18.84 -5.90
N ASN A 841 22.88 19.81 -5.35
CA ASN A 841 22.01 19.65 -4.18
C ASN A 841 20.54 19.40 -4.53
N PHE A 842 20.20 19.28 -5.82
CA PHE A 842 18.83 19.08 -6.27
C PHE A 842 18.61 17.66 -6.76
N ASP A 843 17.52 17.05 -6.33
CA ASP A 843 16.99 15.80 -6.86
C ASP A 843 15.59 16.03 -7.44
N LEU A 844 15.39 15.65 -8.68
CA LEU A 844 14.08 15.56 -9.32
C LEU A 844 13.70 14.10 -9.45
N ASN A 845 12.59 13.70 -8.83
CA ASN A 845 12.01 12.38 -8.99
C ASN A 845 10.63 12.50 -9.64
N PHE A 846 10.29 11.57 -10.53
CA PHE A 846 8.98 11.50 -11.16
C PHE A 846 8.56 10.07 -11.44
N LEU A 847 7.24 9.86 -11.49
CA LEU A 847 6.61 8.60 -11.87
C LEU A 847 5.42 8.90 -12.79
N PHE A 848 5.50 8.43 -14.03
CA PHE A 848 4.37 8.35 -14.94
C PHE A 848 3.78 6.95 -14.92
N LYS A 849 2.46 6.88 -14.97
CA LYS A 849 1.71 5.64 -15.10
C LYS A 849 0.80 5.70 -16.31
N ALA A 850 0.69 4.57 -17.02
CA ALA A 850 -0.29 4.39 -18.06
C ALA A 850 -1.02 3.04 -17.93
N ARG A 851 -2.31 3.08 -18.12
CA ARG A 851 -3.16 1.93 -18.37
C ARG A 851 -3.67 2.03 -19.80
N LEU A 852 -3.42 1.02 -20.59
CA LEU A 852 -3.88 0.93 -21.98
C LEU A 852 -4.94 -0.16 -22.09
N GLY A 853 -6.01 0.12 -22.79
CA GLY A 853 -7.10 -0.82 -23.02
C GLY A 853 -8.09 -0.94 -21.84
N GLY A 854 -9.07 -1.81 -22.06
CA GLY A 854 -10.20 -2.02 -21.17
C GLY A 854 -11.30 -0.98 -21.32
N ILE A 855 -12.46 -1.30 -20.75
CA ILE A 855 -13.62 -0.41 -20.71
C ILE A 855 -14.07 -0.16 -19.28
N VAL A 856 -14.84 0.91 -19.10
CA VAL A 856 -15.57 1.22 -17.87
C VAL A 856 -16.97 1.71 -18.22
N LEU A 857 -17.95 1.41 -17.38
CA LEU A 857 -19.32 1.88 -17.50
C LEU A 857 -19.62 2.97 -16.48
N SER A 858 -20.41 3.98 -16.85
CA SER A 858 -20.87 5.02 -15.93
C SER A 858 -22.36 4.90 -15.66
N GLU A 859 -22.72 4.34 -14.49
CA GLU A 859 -24.10 4.45 -14.00
C GLU A 859 -24.40 5.89 -13.60
N THR A 860 -23.42 6.68 -13.16
CA THR A 860 -23.57 8.09 -12.82
C THR A 860 -24.10 8.90 -14.00
N GLU A 861 -23.51 8.71 -15.20
CA GLU A 861 -23.96 9.38 -16.42
C GLU A 861 -25.39 8.95 -16.83
N ARG A 862 -25.77 7.69 -16.59
CA ARG A 862 -27.14 7.22 -16.78
C ARG A 862 -28.14 7.97 -15.90
N TYR A 863 -27.78 8.23 -14.64
CA TYR A 863 -28.57 9.07 -13.76
C TYR A 863 -28.58 10.53 -14.23
N PHE A 864 -27.48 11.06 -14.76
CA PHE A 864 -27.42 12.41 -15.28
C PHE A 864 -28.40 12.60 -16.44
N ASP A 865 -28.45 11.65 -17.38
CA ASP A 865 -29.44 11.66 -18.45
C ASP A 865 -30.86 11.64 -17.90
N ARG A 866 -31.15 10.73 -16.97
CA ARG A 866 -32.47 10.54 -16.36
C ARG A 866 -32.97 11.75 -15.57
N TYR A 867 -32.04 12.48 -14.94
CA TYR A 867 -32.36 13.68 -14.17
C TYR A 867 -32.25 14.97 -15.00
N GLY A 868 -31.91 14.89 -16.27
CA GLY A 868 -31.82 16.03 -17.17
C GLY A 868 -30.61 16.93 -16.92
N VAL A 869 -29.59 16.46 -16.18
CA VAL A 869 -28.39 17.24 -15.81
C VAL A 869 -27.19 17.02 -16.72
N SER A 870 -27.23 16.06 -17.66
CA SER A 870 -26.22 15.82 -18.65
C SER A 870 -26.36 16.74 -19.87
N LYS A 871 -25.24 16.94 -20.60
CA LYS A 871 -25.26 17.63 -21.88
C LYS A 871 -26.11 16.88 -22.92
N ALA A 872 -26.03 15.54 -22.94
CA ALA A 872 -26.80 14.69 -23.85
C ALA A 872 -28.31 14.86 -23.67
N SER A 873 -28.81 14.94 -22.42
CA SER A 873 -30.21 15.19 -22.12
C SER A 873 -30.67 16.60 -22.52
N ALA A 874 -29.77 17.59 -22.45
CA ALA A 874 -30.04 18.95 -22.91
C ALA A 874 -30.12 19.03 -24.44
N ASP A 875 -29.16 18.42 -25.12
CA ASP A 875 -29.11 18.42 -26.60
C ASP A 875 -30.32 17.69 -27.21
N ASN A 876 -30.95 16.76 -26.50
CA ASN A 876 -32.14 16.01 -26.90
C ASN A 876 -33.45 16.43 -26.20
N ARG A 877 -33.48 17.63 -25.64
CA ARG A 877 -34.62 18.10 -24.79
C ARG A 877 -35.99 17.99 -25.46
N ALA A 878 -36.09 18.35 -26.72
CA ALA A 878 -37.33 18.31 -27.49
C ALA A 878 -37.92 16.91 -27.63
N ASN A 879 -37.07 15.88 -27.70
CA ASN A 879 -37.46 14.48 -27.87
C ASN A 879 -36.99 13.60 -26.70
N TYR A 880 -36.98 14.15 -25.47
CA TYR A 880 -36.35 13.53 -24.32
C TYR A 880 -36.87 12.12 -24.01
N ALA A 881 -38.20 11.89 -24.11
CA ALA A 881 -38.80 10.57 -23.85
C ALA A 881 -38.22 9.48 -24.79
N THR A 882 -38.14 9.80 -26.09
CA THR A 882 -37.55 8.92 -27.09
C THR A 882 -36.04 8.75 -26.87
N PHE A 883 -35.34 9.82 -26.52
CA PHE A 883 -33.92 9.79 -26.21
C PHE A 883 -33.64 8.80 -25.07
N ILE A 884 -34.35 8.90 -23.92
CA ILE A 884 -34.16 8.00 -22.78
C ILE A 884 -34.54 6.56 -23.08
N ALA A 885 -35.65 6.33 -23.83
CA ALA A 885 -36.13 5.01 -24.20
C ALA A 885 -35.10 4.25 -25.08
N ASN A 886 -34.35 4.96 -25.88
CA ASN A 886 -33.34 4.39 -26.79
C ASN A 886 -31.96 4.24 -26.15
N ARG A 887 -31.72 4.72 -24.93
CA ARG A 887 -30.42 4.59 -24.24
C ARG A 887 -30.17 3.18 -23.78
N THR A 888 -28.99 2.68 -24.07
CA THR A 888 -28.48 1.36 -23.72
C THR A 888 -27.21 1.44 -22.88
N ALA A 889 -26.71 0.34 -22.36
CA ALA A 889 -25.48 0.29 -21.60
C ALA A 889 -24.26 0.76 -22.42
N SER A 890 -24.27 0.54 -23.74
CA SER A 890 -23.18 0.97 -24.64
C SER A 890 -23.02 2.49 -24.72
N ASP A 891 -24.11 3.25 -24.50
CA ASP A 891 -24.06 4.71 -24.50
C ASP A 891 -23.31 5.30 -23.30
N TYR A 892 -23.12 4.51 -22.26
CA TYR A 892 -22.41 4.89 -21.03
C TYR A 892 -21.07 4.20 -20.89
N GLN A 893 -20.57 3.62 -22.00
CA GLN A 893 -19.29 2.94 -22.06
C GLN A 893 -18.18 3.90 -22.46
N TYR A 894 -17.07 3.82 -21.74
CA TYR A 894 -15.88 4.63 -21.99
C TYR A 894 -14.63 3.76 -22.03
N SER A 895 -13.61 4.18 -22.78
CA SER A 895 -12.29 3.57 -22.70
C SER A 895 -11.68 3.82 -21.33
N ALA A 896 -11.13 2.78 -20.73
CA ALA A 896 -10.39 2.87 -19.47
C ALA A 896 -8.93 3.30 -19.64
N THR A 897 -8.47 3.51 -20.89
CA THR A 897 -7.13 4.02 -21.18
C THR A 897 -6.90 5.36 -20.53
N ASN A 898 -5.85 5.46 -19.73
CA ASN A 898 -5.43 6.70 -19.11
C ASN A 898 -3.91 6.77 -18.95
N ILE A 899 -3.37 8.00 -19.00
CA ILE A 899 -1.96 8.31 -18.79
C ILE A 899 -1.89 9.45 -17.79
N ARG A 900 -1.04 9.32 -16.78
CA ARG A 900 -0.94 10.32 -15.70
C ARG A 900 0.48 10.52 -15.20
N LEU A 901 0.75 11.74 -14.71
CA LEU A 901 1.87 12.02 -13.83
C LEU A 901 1.42 11.65 -12.41
N GLN A 902 1.84 10.45 -11.99
CA GLN A 902 1.41 9.85 -10.73
C GLN A 902 2.09 10.53 -9.54
N GLU A 903 3.42 10.74 -9.62
CA GLU A 903 4.19 11.37 -8.55
C GLU A 903 5.26 12.29 -9.16
N ALA A 904 5.54 13.39 -8.45
CA ALA A 904 6.71 14.22 -8.69
C ALA A 904 7.22 14.79 -7.39
N ALA A 905 8.55 14.87 -7.26
CA ALA A 905 9.20 15.50 -6.11
C ALA A 905 10.46 16.24 -6.56
N LEU A 906 10.58 17.50 -6.17
CA LEU A 906 11.79 18.31 -6.32
C LEU A 906 12.37 18.56 -4.93
N THR A 907 13.52 17.95 -4.65
CA THR A 907 14.18 17.98 -3.35
C THR A 907 15.43 18.83 -3.41
N TYR A 908 15.64 19.64 -2.39
CA TYR A 908 16.88 20.35 -2.14
C TYR A 908 17.55 19.83 -0.86
N HIS A 909 18.80 19.41 -0.97
CA HIS A 909 19.63 18.95 0.13
C HIS A 909 20.52 20.08 0.65
N PHE A 910 20.37 20.42 1.91
CA PHE A 910 21.19 21.42 2.57
C PHE A 910 22.53 20.80 3.00
N ARG A 911 23.56 21.62 3.06
CA ARG A 911 24.88 21.16 3.53
C ARG A 911 24.83 20.84 5.02
N GLU A 912 25.61 19.86 5.44
CA GLU A 912 25.78 19.50 6.85
C GLU A 912 26.08 20.72 7.70
N GLY A 913 25.42 20.86 8.85
CA GLY A 913 25.63 21.97 9.80
C GLY A 913 25.05 23.32 9.37
N PHE A 914 24.24 23.40 8.30
CA PHE A 914 23.70 24.64 7.74
C PHE A 914 22.90 25.48 8.76
N ILE A 915 22.05 24.83 9.57
CA ILE A 915 21.16 25.50 10.53
C ILE A 915 21.64 25.31 11.97
N VAL A 916 21.96 24.08 12.35
CA VAL A 916 22.33 23.71 13.73
C VAL A 916 23.51 22.75 13.71
N LYS A 917 24.44 22.93 14.64
CA LYS A 917 25.56 22.00 14.83
C LYS A 917 25.02 20.62 15.27
N GLY A 918 25.36 19.56 14.51
CA GLY A 918 24.88 18.21 14.75
C GLY A 918 23.78 17.77 13.80
N LEU A 919 23.20 18.67 12.98
CA LEU A 919 22.32 18.32 11.89
C LEU A 919 23.15 17.75 10.74
N LYS A 920 23.02 16.45 10.50
CA LYS A 920 23.78 15.71 9.48
C LYS A 920 23.17 15.82 8.10
N ASP A 921 21.84 15.75 8.02
CA ASP A 921 21.10 15.90 6.78
C ASP A 921 19.84 16.74 7.02
N LEU A 922 19.54 17.63 6.08
CA LEU A 922 18.30 18.38 5.96
C LEU A 922 17.89 18.37 4.50
N SER A 923 16.73 17.87 4.22
CA SER A 923 16.14 17.96 2.89
C SER A 923 14.74 18.56 2.93
N VAL A 924 14.45 19.40 1.92
CA VAL A 924 13.13 20.00 1.71
C VAL A 924 12.68 19.66 0.29
N SER A 925 11.51 19.03 0.19
CA SER A 925 10.94 18.58 -1.07
C SER A 925 9.60 19.25 -1.35
N LEU A 926 9.44 19.77 -2.56
CA LEU A 926 8.13 20.03 -3.16
C LEU A 926 7.61 18.70 -3.66
N VAL A 927 6.46 18.28 -3.20
CA VAL A 927 5.89 16.98 -3.53
C VAL A 927 4.51 17.08 -4.14
N GLY A 928 4.18 16.14 -4.97
CA GLY A 928 2.83 16.02 -5.51
C GLY A 928 2.49 14.61 -5.95
N ASN A 929 1.22 14.24 -5.73
CA ASN A 929 0.69 12.94 -6.06
C ASN A 929 -0.55 13.08 -6.94
N ASN A 930 -0.66 12.20 -7.95
CA ASN A 930 -1.74 12.18 -8.93
C ASN A 930 -1.96 13.58 -9.57
N LEU A 931 -0.85 14.24 -9.96
CA LEU A 931 -0.82 15.66 -10.30
C LEU A 931 -1.61 15.99 -11.54
N LEU A 932 -1.43 15.20 -12.61
CA LEU A 932 -1.98 15.48 -13.94
C LEU A 932 -2.50 14.20 -14.57
N MET A 933 -3.71 14.26 -15.10
CA MET A 933 -4.28 13.26 -16.00
C MET A 933 -4.00 13.75 -17.43
N LEU A 934 -2.97 13.19 -18.08
CA LEU A 934 -2.54 13.61 -19.41
C LEU A 934 -3.49 13.10 -20.50
N TYR A 935 -4.07 11.92 -20.29
CA TYR A 935 -5.04 11.33 -21.18
C TYR A 935 -6.10 10.55 -20.38
N ASN A 936 -7.38 10.81 -20.65
CA ASN A 936 -8.52 10.06 -20.16
C ASN A 936 -9.77 10.43 -20.97
N LYS A 937 -10.52 9.44 -21.43
CA LYS A 937 -11.80 9.65 -22.15
C LYS A 937 -13.03 9.50 -21.24
N ALA A 938 -12.89 8.79 -20.12
CA ALA A 938 -13.99 8.63 -19.18
C ALA A 938 -14.27 9.95 -18.43
N PRO A 939 -15.52 10.23 -18.04
CA PRO A 939 -15.88 11.43 -17.26
C PRO A 939 -15.39 11.33 -15.79
N PHE A 940 -14.85 10.20 -15.37
CA PHE A 940 -14.31 9.90 -14.05
C PHE A 940 -12.93 9.25 -14.20
N ASP A 941 -12.28 8.93 -13.08
CA ASP A 941 -10.99 8.22 -13.07
C ASP A 941 -11.21 6.70 -13.13
N PRO A 942 -10.81 6.00 -14.21
CA PRO A 942 -11.02 4.56 -14.35
C PRO A 942 -10.16 3.69 -13.43
N GLU A 943 -9.21 4.26 -12.68
CA GLU A 943 -8.37 3.57 -11.70
C GLU A 943 -8.94 3.61 -10.27
N ILE A 944 -10.05 4.34 -10.06
CA ILE A 944 -10.79 4.30 -8.80
C ILE A 944 -11.89 3.26 -8.90
N VAL A 945 -12.10 2.54 -7.81
CA VAL A 945 -13.10 1.47 -7.74
C VAL A 945 -14.12 1.74 -6.64
N PRO A 946 -15.40 1.44 -6.89
CA PRO A 946 -16.43 1.54 -5.86
C PRO A 946 -16.25 0.51 -4.74
N SER A 947 -15.60 -0.63 -5.01
CA SER A 947 -15.26 -1.65 -4.01
C SER A 947 -13.96 -2.36 -4.38
N VAL A 948 -13.19 -2.78 -3.36
CA VAL A 948 -11.94 -3.55 -3.53
C VAL A 948 -12.18 -5.06 -3.72
N GLY A 949 -13.43 -5.52 -3.71
CA GLY A 949 -13.76 -6.91 -4.04
C GLY A 949 -13.46 -7.29 -5.49
N THR A 950 -13.49 -8.58 -5.81
CA THR A 950 -13.16 -9.10 -7.15
C THR A 950 -13.94 -8.42 -8.26
N TYR A 951 -15.24 -8.21 -8.08
CA TYR A 951 -16.14 -7.57 -9.04
C TYR A 951 -16.43 -6.08 -8.74
N GLY A 952 -15.56 -5.44 -7.98
CA GLY A 952 -15.71 -4.05 -7.56
C GLY A 952 -15.15 -3.02 -8.52
N SER A 953 -14.64 -3.40 -9.71
CA SER A 953 -13.99 -2.48 -10.66
C SER A 953 -14.79 -2.35 -11.95
N GLY A 954 -14.43 -1.40 -12.82
CA GLY A 954 -14.96 -1.25 -14.17
C GLY A 954 -16.29 -0.50 -14.26
N TYR A 955 -16.78 0.08 -13.18
CA TYR A 955 -17.96 0.93 -13.22
C TYR A 955 -17.85 2.12 -12.26
N ASP A 956 -18.56 3.18 -12.58
CA ASP A 956 -18.76 4.36 -11.76
C ASP A 956 -20.23 4.41 -11.27
N LYS A 957 -20.40 4.59 -9.97
CA LYS A 957 -21.72 4.82 -9.37
C LYS A 957 -21.61 5.86 -8.25
N PHE A 958 -21.67 7.12 -8.63
CA PHE A 958 -21.49 8.26 -7.72
C PHE A 958 -20.25 8.12 -6.84
N MET A 959 -19.13 7.75 -7.46
CA MET A 959 -17.86 7.68 -6.76
C MET A 959 -17.36 9.06 -6.36
N LEU A 960 -16.61 9.14 -5.26
CA LEU A 960 -15.85 10.34 -4.95
C LEU A 960 -14.88 10.63 -6.11
N PRO A 961 -14.80 11.88 -6.61
CA PRO A 961 -13.81 12.24 -7.61
C PRO A 961 -12.39 11.88 -7.16
N SER A 962 -11.55 11.41 -8.09
CA SER A 962 -10.15 11.20 -7.79
C SER A 962 -9.52 12.48 -7.27
N ILE A 963 -8.62 12.32 -6.31
CA ILE A 963 -7.93 13.41 -5.63
C ILE A 963 -6.49 13.52 -6.12
N ARG A 964 -6.01 14.76 -6.17
CA ARG A 964 -4.58 15.10 -6.29
C ARG A 964 -4.13 15.83 -5.05
N SER A 965 -2.87 15.65 -4.68
CA SER A 965 -2.25 16.40 -3.59
C SER A 965 -0.96 17.05 -4.04
N TYR A 966 -0.62 18.16 -3.38
CA TYR A 966 0.65 18.84 -3.53
C TYR A 966 1.02 19.53 -2.22
N GLY A 967 2.31 19.58 -1.94
CA GLY A 967 2.76 20.10 -0.65
C GLY A 967 4.26 20.09 -0.45
N LEU A 968 4.65 20.10 0.81
CA LEU A 968 6.03 20.11 1.27
C LEU A 968 6.32 18.90 2.14
N ASN A 969 7.51 18.31 1.96
CA ASN A 969 8.05 17.28 2.83
C ASN A 969 9.43 17.71 3.32
N VAL A 970 9.64 17.72 4.63
CA VAL A 970 10.90 18.11 5.29
C VAL A 970 11.42 16.91 6.06
N LYS A 971 12.67 16.53 5.82
CA LYS A 971 13.37 15.49 6.57
C LYS A 971 14.64 16.05 7.20
N MET A 972 14.90 15.65 8.44
CA MET A 972 16.08 16.05 9.21
C MET A 972 16.69 14.82 9.88
N GLN A 973 18.03 14.74 9.90
CA GLN A 973 18.77 13.70 10.59
C GLN A 973 19.85 14.32 11.48
N PHE A 974 19.90 13.85 12.73
CA PHE A 974 20.89 14.25 13.71
C PHE A 974 21.82 13.11 14.11
#